data_cc31cf1bcb7601fadc24e2ac201dadac
#
_entry.id   cc31cf1bcb7601fadc24e2ac201dadac
#
_cell.length_a   1.000
_cell.length_b   1.000
_cell.length_c   1.000
_cell.angle_alpha   90.00
_cell.angle_beta   90.00
_cell.angle_gamma   90.00
#
_symmetry.space_group_name_H-M   'P 1'
#
loop_
_entity.id
_entity.type
_entity.pdbx_description
1 polymer ?
#
loop_
_entity_poly.entity_id
_entity_poly.type
_entity_poly.pdbx_seq_one_letter_code
_entity_poly.pdbx_strand_id
1 'polypeptide(L)'
;MKGNHCKLFTFASQKKKGMSQNTLKTVNTVKPPKDQEPKRKLSPKLPIGRKFFLVSGLMAISIGVFLLIALVSYIFTGTVDQSVVEGNTGPNLKETVKESENWAGFIGAYISNLLIFKGLGYSMLLVPFWSLDFGYRLIFKKSLVFVPNFDWKVLSLVLWLSVFFGNIAHSFSAEDLLGSFSGAVGYESALFLSDTIGWGSWLFLGLTGFSIAVFVFQWNPDGTFDFFKEGKTRRPFKTSMSSVDEENTEFEENKEEESQKFEIPQTQIPNENDEYEFTKANVVIEEPIQKIVVATGNNIQIEVGAASSDKEVKDVSSLEENLTAEQLQDKFGLFDPTLELSGYKFPPLELLQQHGATDLEINTEEIDYNKNRIIETLQHYNITIASIKATVGPTVTLFEIVPDAGIRIAKIKSLEDDIAMSLEALGIRIIAPIPGKGTIGIEVPTKNRLMVSTRSVMATEKFMKSDMDLPIVLGRTISNEVYVADLAKMPHLLMAGATGQGKSVGINVLLASLLYKKHPSQLKLVLVDPKKVEMSLYSKLERHFLAALPDAEECIITDTKKVVNTLNSLCIEMDTRYNLLKDAGCRNIKEYNQKFRERRLNPENGHRFLPFIVLIIDELADLMMTAGKEVETPIARLAQLARAIGIHLIVATQRPSVNVITGIIKANFPARLSFKVTSKIDSRTILDQSGADQLVSGGDMLLSMGSDVTRIQCPFISTAEVESICDYIGNQRGYEMAYLLPEAVGDETGNSSDFDPSELDPLLEESARLIVGHQQGSTSLIQRKMKLGYNRAGRLIDQMESLGIVGPFEGSKARQVLVDEYGLERILNDIKK
;
A
#
# COMPACT_ATOMS: atom_id res chain seq x y z
N MET A 1 -49.03 31.80 32.98
CA MET A 1 -49.59 32.64 31.89
C MET A 1 -49.52 31.81 30.63
N LYS A 2 -50.67 31.39 30.20
CA LYS A 2 -51.27 31.38 28.84
C LYS A 2 -50.26 30.86 27.74
N GLY A 3 -50.51 29.82 26.97
CA GLY A 3 -51.73 29.08 26.64
C GLY A 3 -51.76 28.80 25.17
N ASN A 4 -52.26 27.62 24.89
CA ASN A 4 -53.04 27.18 23.76
C ASN A 4 -52.36 26.61 22.50
N HIS A 5 -52.61 25.39 22.30
CA HIS A 5 -53.71 24.55 21.68
C HIS A 5 -53.30 24.09 20.27
N CYS A 6 -53.10 22.83 20.04
CA CYS A 6 -54.12 21.75 19.82
C CYS A 6 -54.68 21.77 18.38
N LYS A 7 -54.49 20.69 17.64
CA LYS A 7 -55.54 19.76 17.24
C LYS A 7 -55.02 18.62 16.36
N LEU A 8 -55.20 17.42 16.89
CA LEU A 8 -55.46 16.15 16.24
C LEU A 8 -56.63 16.23 15.23
N PHE A 9 -56.57 15.40 14.19
CA PHE A 9 -57.81 14.73 13.68
C PHE A 9 -57.44 13.36 13.13
N THR A 10 -57.95 12.36 13.83
CA THR A 10 -58.16 10.96 13.46
C THR A 10 -59.60 10.80 12.97
N PHE A 11 -59.88 9.92 11.98
CA PHE A 11 -61.10 9.13 11.81
C PHE A 11 -60.88 8.16 10.65
N ALA A 12 -60.81 6.90 10.78
CA ALA A 12 -61.63 5.74 11.15
C ALA A 12 -62.81 5.45 10.20
N SER A 13 -62.63 4.30 9.49
CA SER A 13 -63.58 3.18 9.28
C SER A 13 -65.04 3.41 8.88
N GLN A 14 -65.46 2.77 7.79
CA GLN A 14 -66.46 1.66 7.88
C GLN A 14 -66.89 1.07 6.52
N LYS A 15 -67.04 -0.23 6.54
CA LYS A 15 -67.62 -1.25 5.72
C LYS A 15 -69.08 -0.98 5.30
N LYS A 16 -69.60 -1.52 4.14
CA LYS A 16 -70.68 -2.56 3.92
C LYS A 16 -71.05 -2.56 2.42
N LYS A 17 -70.94 -3.71 1.72
CA LYS A 17 -71.90 -4.80 1.48
C LYS A 17 -73.21 -4.43 0.71
N GLY A 18 -73.42 -5.22 -0.35
CA GLY A 18 -74.74 -5.54 -0.95
C GLY A 18 -74.72 -5.53 -2.47
N MET A 19 -74.52 -6.58 -3.14
CA MET A 19 -75.37 -7.66 -3.68
C MET A 19 -76.51 -7.16 -4.62
N SER A 20 -76.47 -7.78 -5.80
CA SER A 20 -77.55 -8.50 -6.51
C SER A 20 -78.15 -7.87 -7.76
N GLN A 21 -77.99 -8.57 -8.82
CA GLN A 21 -78.93 -9.20 -9.79
C GLN A 21 -79.53 -8.41 -10.95
N ASN A 22 -79.25 -8.91 -12.13
CA ASN A 22 -80.20 -9.35 -13.21
C ASN A 22 -81.10 -8.33 -13.85
N THR A 23 -81.26 -8.17 -15.13
CA THR A 23 -81.69 -9.07 -16.21
C THR A 23 -81.98 -8.25 -17.46
N LEU A 24 -81.57 -8.76 -18.61
CA LEU A 24 -82.33 -9.02 -19.85
C LEU A 24 -83.01 -7.89 -20.67
N LYS A 25 -82.60 -7.96 -21.93
CA LYS A 25 -83.41 -7.97 -23.20
C LYS A 25 -83.62 -6.63 -23.94
N THR A 26 -82.97 -6.61 -25.09
CA THR A 26 -83.57 -6.55 -26.48
C THR A 26 -84.40 -5.37 -26.86
N VAL A 27 -84.16 -4.76 -28.00
CA VAL A 27 -84.75 -4.90 -29.28
C VAL A 27 -84.39 -3.76 -30.25
N ASN A 28 -84.19 -4.12 -31.49
CA ASN A 28 -83.96 -3.35 -32.68
C ASN A 28 -84.84 -2.16 -32.93
N THR A 29 -84.30 -1.14 -33.66
CA THR A 29 -84.96 -0.66 -34.95
C THR A 29 -84.02 0.35 -35.63
N VAL A 30 -83.53 0.09 -36.80
CA VAL A 30 -83.77 0.64 -38.15
C VAL A 30 -83.57 2.16 -38.39
N LYS A 31 -82.74 2.43 -39.34
CA LYS A 31 -82.34 3.64 -40.09
C LYS A 31 -83.50 4.47 -40.68
N PRO A 32 -83.35 5.66 -41.22
CA PRO A 32 -82.45 6.04 -42.38
C PRO A 32 -81.98 7.50 -42.43
N PRO A 33 -81.61 8.09 -43.64
CA PRO A 33 -80.21 8.40 -43.91
C PRO A 33 -80.02 9.91 -44.33
N LYS A 34 -78.70 10.19 -44.67
CA LYS A 34 -78.19 11.31 -45.52
C LYS A 34 -78.15 12.74 -44.90
N ASP A 35 -76.96 13.35 -44.90
CA ASP A 35 -76.45 14.17 -46.00
C ASP A 35 -74.92 14.40 -45.87
N GLN A 36 -74.31 14.49 -47.03
CA GLN A 36 -72.82 14.65 -47.17
C GLN A 36 -72.47 16.15 -47.24
N GLU A 37 -71.43 16.54 -46.41
CA GLU A 37 -70.56 17.67 -46.72
C GLU A 37 -69.10 17.27 -46.60
N PRO A 38 -68.15 17.92 -47.34
CA PRO A 38 -66.83 17.37 -47.58
C PRO A 38 -65.90 17.54 -46.39
N LYS A 39 -65.37 16.43 -45.88
CA LYS A 39 -64.38 16.39 -44.79
C LYS A 39 -63.05 16.89 -45.30
N ARG A 40 -62.60 18.05 -44.79
CA ARG A 40 -61.22 18.43 -44.70
C ARG A 40 -60.42 17.30 -44.06
N LYS A 41 -59.34 16.81 -44.72
CA LYS A 41 -58.40 15.85 -44.22
C LYS A 41 -57.65 16.50 -43.04
N LEU A 42 -58.09 16.28 -41.81
CA LEU A 42 -57.29 16.47 -40.58
C LEU A 42 -56.24 15.31 -40.57
N SER A 43 -54.97 15.65 -40.45
CA SER A 43 -53.91 14.70 -40.12
C SER A 43 -54.33 13.86 -38.87
N PRO A 44 -54.12 12.56 -38.89
CA PRO A 44 -54.55 11.71 -37.75
C PRO A 44 -53.74 12.11 -36.52
N LYS A 45 -54.43 12.71 -35.51
CA LYS A 45 -53.87 12.92 -34.18
C LYS A 45 -53.56 11.51 -33.61
N LEU A 46 -52.24 11.19 -33.46
CA LEU A 46 -51.83 9.98 -32.78
C LEU A 46 -52.45 9.92 -31.40
N PRO A 47 -52.98 8.78 -30.95
CA PRO A 47 -53.51 8.59 -29.60
C PRO A 47 -52.39 8.86 -28.59
N ILE A 48 -52.74 9.47 -27.46
CA ILE A 48 -51.80 9.94 -26.42
C ILE A 48 -50.77 8.85 -26.03
N GLY A 49 -51.21 7.60 -25.92
CA GLY A 49 -50.34 6.44 -25.64
C GLY A 49 -49.24 6.20 -26.70
N ARG A 50 -49.52 6.42 -28.00
CA ARG A 50 -48.55 6.20 -29.08
C ARG A 50 -47.50 7.30 -29.12
N LYS A 51 -47.83 8.54 -28.73
CA LYS A 51 -46.88 9.64 -28.60
C LYS A 51 -45.89 9.37 -27.45
N PHE A 52 -46.41 8.86 -26.32
CA PHE A 52 -45.60 8.49 -25.17
C PHE A 52 -44.55 7.41 -25.54
N PHE A 53 -44.98 6.31 -26.16
CA PHE A 53 -44.04 5.24 -26.60
C PHE A 53 -43.00 5.74 -27.62
N LEU A 54 -43.38 6.67 -28.50
CA LEU A 54 -42.46 7.21 -29.49
C LEU A 54 -41.39 8.11 -28.81
N VAL A 55 -41.78 8.96 -27.87
CA VAL A 55 -40.86 9.82 -27.11
C VAL A 55 -39.95 8.97 -26.19
N SER A 56 -40.54 8.02 -25.47
CA SER A 56 -39.75 7.11 -24.60
C SER A 56 -38.80 6.23 -25.39
N GLY A 57 -39.20 5.77 -26.60
CA GLY A 57 -38.33 4.99 -27.47
C GLY A 57 -37.18 5.83 -28.03
N LEU A 58 -37.45 7.09 -28.45
CA LEU A 58 -36.37 7.98 -28.89
C LEU A 58 -35.39 8.32 -27.76
N MET A 59 -35.93 8.54 -26.56
CA MET A 59 -35.11 8.79 -25.38
C MET A 59 -34.19 7.59 -25.05
N ALA A 60 -34.73 6.36 -25.10
CA ALA A 60 -33.95 5.14 -24.89
C ALA A 60 -32.85 4.96 -25.94
N ILE A 61 -33.13 5.25 -27.22
CA ILE A 61 -32.12 5.23 -28.27
C ILE A 61 -31.02 6.27 -28.00
N SER A 62 -31.41 7.49 -27.64
CA SER A 62 -30.45 8.57 -27.32
C SER A 62 -29.55 8.20 -26.15
N ILE A 63 -30.10 7.62 -25.10
CA ILE A 63 -29.35 7.10 -23.94
C ILE A 63 -28.41 5.97 -24.39
N GLY A 64 -28.88 5.04 -25.22
CA GLY A 64 -28.06 3.94 -25.73
C GLY A 64 -26.86 4.42 -26.54
N VAL A 65 -27.06 5.41 -27.43
CA VAL A 65 -25.96 6.01 -28.20
C VAL A 65 -24.98 6.74 -27.29
N PHE A 66 -25.48 7.52 -26.33
CA PHE A 66 -24.64 8.23 -25.38
C PHE A 66 -23.79 7.25 -24.55
N LEU A 67 -24.41 6.21 -23.99
CA LEU A 67 -23.70 5.17 -23.22
C LEU A 67 -22.67 4.42 -24.09
N LEU A 68 -22.97 4.16 -25.35
CA LEU A 68 -22.05 3.49 -26.27
C LEU A 68 -20.79 4.35 -26.46
N ILE A 69 -20.95 5.64 -26.74
CA ILE A 69 -19.81 6.57 -26.90
C ILE A 69 -19.03 6.68 -25.60
N ALA A 70 -19.69 6.87 -24.47
CA ALA A 70 -19.06 7.04 -23.16
C ALA A 70 -18.25 5.79 -22.75
N LEU A 71 -18.85 4.59 -22.82
CA LEU A 71 -18.21 3.35 -22.40
C LEU A 71 -17.09 2.90 -23.34
N VAL A 72 -17.26 3.12 -24.67
CA VAL A 72 -16.19 2.83 -25.64
C VAL A 72 -15.01 3.79 -25.44
N SER A 73 -15.27 5.09 -25.24
CA SER A 73 -14.21 6.06 -24.91
C SER A 73 -13.44 5.66 -23.66
N TYR A 74 -14.13 5.20 -22.62
CA TYR A 74 -13.51 4.80 -21.35
C TYR A 74 -12.52 3.62 -21.49
N ILE A 75 -12.61 2.80 -22.52
CA ILE A 75 -11.60 1.76 -22.80
C ILE A 75 -10.22 2.40 -23.07
N PHE A 76 -10.19 3.57 -23.68
CA PHE A 76 -8.97 4.28 -24.06
C PHE A 76 -8.55 5.35 -23.04
N THR A 77 -9.51 5.97 -22.36
CA THR A 77 -9.30 7.13 -21.45
C THR A 77 -9.52 6.78 -19.97
N GLY A 78 -9.79 5.50 -19.65
CA GLY A 78 -10.26 5.06 -18.34
C GLY A 78 -9.34 5.44 -17.17
N THR A 79 -8.02 5.36 -17.32
CA THR A 79 -7.07 5.72 -16.25
C THR A 79 -7.05 7.21 -15.97
N VAL A 80 -7.15 8.05 -17.00
CA VAL A 80 -7.20 9.52 -16.89
C VAL A 80 -8.57 9.94 -16.35
N ASP A 81 -9.66 9.44 -16.95
CA ASP A 81 -11.02 9.74 -16.53
C ASP A 81 -11.32 9.31 -15.09
N GLN A 82 -10.75 8.18 -14.63
CA GLN A 82 -10.88 7.70 -13.26
C GLN A 82 -10.25 8.68 -12.27
N SER A 83 -9.02 9.16 -12.55
CA SER A 83 -8.31 10.11 -11.69
C SER A 83 -9.08 11.43 -11.58
N VAL A 84 -9.66 11.90 -12.70
CA VAL A 84 -10.48 13.11 -12.78
C VAL A 84 -11.79 12.97 -12.00
N VAL A 85 -12.44 11.80 -12.07
CA VAL A 85 -13.71 11.54 -11.36
C VAL A 85 -13.51 11.31 -9.87
N GLU A 86 -12.42 10.63 -9.44
CA GLU A 86 -12.13 10.32 -8.04
C GLU A 86 -11.47 11.47 -7.28
N GLY A 87 -10.71 12.35 -7.98
CA GLY A 87 -10.10 13.53 -7.39
C GLY A 87 -11.06 14.66 -7.03
N ASN A 88 -12.36 14.56 -7.34
CA ASN A 88 -13.29 15.68 -7.31
C ASN A 88 -14.38 15.59 -6.25
N THR A 89 -14.04 16.02 -5.03
CA THR A 89 -15.01 16.31 -3.95
C THR A 89 -15.01 17.78 -3.52
N GLY A 90 -14.47 18.71 -4.33
CA GLY A 90 -14.27 20.12 -3.95
C GLY A 90 -14.97 21.15 -4.86
N PRO A 91 -14.90 22.46 -4.52
CA PRO A 91 -15.66 23.55 -5.18
C PRO A 91 -15.22 23.92 -6.59
N ASN A 92 -14.19 23.29 -7.18
CA ASN A 92 -13.63 23.65 -8.48
C ASN A 92 -14.13 22.83 -9.67
N LEU A 93 -15.43 22.50 -9.68
CA LEU A 93 -16.09 21.70 -10.72
C LEU A 93 -15.85 22.19 -12.17
N LYS A 94 -15.55 23.47 -12.37
CA LYS A 94 -15.41 24.07 -13.72
C LYS A 94 -14.04 23.77 -14.39
N GLU A 95 -13.00 23.58 -13.64
CA GLU A 95 -11.67 23.26 -14.16
C GLU A 95 -11.58 21.78 -14.49
N THR A 96 -12.08 20.94 -13.64
CA THR A 96 -12.08 19.48 -13.78
C THR A 96 -12.94 18.97 -14.93
N VAL A 97 -14.02 19.69 -15.30
CA VAL A 97 -14.84 19.37 -16.50
C VAL A 97 -14.00 19.46 -17.78
N LYS A 98 -12.93 20.28 -17.81
CA LYS A 98 -12.04 20.44 -18.98
C LYS A 98 -10.96 19.37 -19.08
N GLU A 99 -10.64 18.69 -17.99
CA GLU A 99 -9.57 17.68 -17.92
C GLU A 99 -10.05 16.27 -18.31
N SER A 100 -11.36 16.07 -18.44
CA SER A 100 -11.91 14.77 -18.87
C SER A 100 -11.63 14.55 -20.38
N GLU A 101 -10.98 13.45 -20.71
CA GLU A 101 -10.68 13.01 -22.09
C GLU A 101 -11.78 12.14 -22.68
N ASN A 102 -12.84 11.83 -21.94
CA ASN A 102 -13.96 11.03 -22.42
C ASN A 102 -14.71 11.74 -23.55
N TRP A 103 -14.97 11.04 -24.65
CA TRP A 103 -15.67 11.58 -25.83
C TRP A 103 -17.09 12.10 -25.53
N ALA A 104 -17.71 11.59 -24.46
CA ALA A 104 -19.00 12.07 -23.96
C ALA A 104 -18.84 13.12 -22.83
N GLY A 105 -17.64 13.66 -22.64
CA GLY A 105 -17.29 14.66 -21.63
C GLY A 105 -17.33 14.11 -20.18
N PHE A 106 -17.26 14.99 -19.20
CA PHE A 106 -17.21 14.63 -17.77
C PHE A 106 -18.39 13.73 -17.31
N ILE A 107 -19.60 13.98 -17.82
CA ILE A 107 -20.78 13.12 -17.52
C ILE A 107 -20.55 11.70 -18.06
N GLY A 108 -19.96 11.59 -19.26
CA GLY A 108 -19.59 10.30 -19.83
C GLY A 108 -18.52 9.58 -18.99
N ALA A 109 -17.46 10.28 -18.59
CA ALA A 109 -16.41 9.75 -17.69
C ALA A 109 -17.00 9.26 -16.36
N TYR A 110 -17.85 10.09 -15.72
CA TYR A 110 -18.48 9.75 -14.45
C TYR A 110 -19.37 8.50 -14.54
N ILE A 111 -20.23 8.43 -15.56
CA ILE A 111 -21.13 7.28 -15.76
C ILE A 111 -20.33 6.03 -16.12
N SER A 112 -19.30 6.17 -16.94
CA SER A 112 -18.44 5.02 -17.32
C SER A 112 -17.64 4.50 -16.13
N ASN A 113 -17.09 5.39 -15.29
CA ASN A 113 -16.42 4.98 -14.05
C ASN A 113 -17.39 4.28 -13.08
N LEU A 114 -18.62 4.77 -12.95
CA LEU A 114 -19.64 4.14 -12.12
C LEU A 114 -20.04 2.75 -12.64
N LEU A 115 -20.19 2.58 -13.96
CA LEU A 115 -20.67 1.33 -14.55
C LEU A 115 -19.55 0.30 -14.76
N ILE A 116 -18.36 0.72 -15.19
CA ILE A 116 -17.24 -0.17 -15.46
C ILE A 116 -16.41 -0.40 -14.20
N PHE A 117 -15.81 0.64 -13.62
CA PHE A 117 -14.86 0.49 -12.54
C PHE A 117 -15.54 0.11 -11.22
N LYS A 118 -16.55 0.88 -10.78
CA LYS A 118 -17.32 0.62 -9.55
C LYS A 118 -18.44 -0.40 -9.74
N GLY A 119 -18.87 -0.65 -10.98
CA GLY A 119 -19.96 -1.54 -11.32
C GLY A 119 -19.53 -2.94 -11.72
N LEU A 120 -20.00 -3.39 -12.89
CA LEU A 120 -19.89 -4.76 -13.40
C LEU A 120 -18.81 -4.94 -14.47
N GLY A 121 -17.88 -4.01 -14.62
CA GLY A 121 -16.77 -4.10 -15.54
C GLY A 121 -17.15 -3.91 -17.01
N TYR A 122 -16.28 -4.35 -17.92
CA TYR A 122 -16.51 -4.25 -19.36
C TYR A 122 -17.71 -5.06 -19.87
N SER A 123 -18.29 -5.95 -19.05
CA SER A 123 -19.56 -6.60 -19.39
C SER A 123 -20.70 -5.60 -19.61
N MET A 124 -20.61 -4.39 -19.01
CA MET A 124 -21.55 -3.28 -19.18
C MET A 124 -21.59 -2.72 -20.61
N LEU A 125 -20.62 -3.03 -21.47
CA LEU A 125 -20.68 -2.69 -22.89
C LEU A 125 -21.85 -3.32 -23.64
N LEU A 126 -22.51 -4.34 -23.07
CA LEU A 126 -23.71 -4.95 -23.63
C LEU A 126 -24.98 -4.09 -23.39
N VAL A 127 -24.98 -3.22 -22.38
CA VAL A 127 -26.13 -2.39 -21.97
C VAL A 127 -26.54 -1.36 -23.02
N PRO A 128 -25.66 -0.64 -23.72
CA PRO A 128 -26.02 0.23 -24.83
C PRO A 128 -26.80 -0.50 -25.93
N PHE A 129 -26.39 -1.70 -26.32
CA PHE A 129 -27.08 -2.50 -27.34
C PHE A 129 -28.49 -2.91 -26.90
N TRP A 130 -28.63 -3.25 -25.60
CA TRP A 130 -29.96 -3.49 -25.02
C TRP A 130 -30.84 -2.23 -25.05
N SER A 131 -30.30 -1.08 -24.70
CA SER A 131 -31.05 0.19 -24.70
C SER A 131 -31.49 0.60 -26.12
N LEU A 132 -30.62 0.39 -27.11
CA LEU A 132 -30.92 0.63 -28.53
C LEU A 132 -32.06 -0.27 -29.03
N ASP A 133 -31.99 -1.58 -28.73
CA ASP A 133 -33.01 -2.54 -29.12
C ASP A 133 -34.34 -2.28 -28.41
N PHE A 134 -34.29 -1.95 -27.12
CA PHE A 134 -35.48 -1.59 -26.34
C PHE A 134 -36.17 -0.34 -26.90
N GLY A 135 -35.42 0.71 -27.23
CA GLY A 135 -35.92 1.93 -27.82
C GLY A 135 -36.53 1.69 -29.23
N TYR A 136 -35.86 0.87 -30.02
CA TYR A 136 -36.31 0.47 -31.36
C TYR A 136 -37.64 -0.30 -31.29
N ARG A 137 -37.75 -1.25 -30.32
CA ARG A 137 -39.00 -2.01 -30.08
C ARG A 137 -40.16 -1.11 -29.67
N LEU A 138 -39.91 -0.08 -28.85
CA LEU A 138 -40.94 0.90 -28.43
C LEU A 138 -41.49 1.70 -29.63
N ILE A 139 -40.62 2.04 -30.61
CA ILE A 139 -40.99 2.86 -31.76
C ILE A 139 -41.66 1.99 -32.86
N PHE A 140 -41.01 0.91 -33.26
CA PHE A 140 -41.34 0.14 -34.43
C PHE A 140 -42.10 -1.16 -34.13
N LYS A 141 -42.24 -1.54 -32.85
CA LYS A 141 -42.82 -2.84 -32.41
C LYS A 141 -42.14 -4.06 -33.04
N LYS A 142 -40.86 -3.90 -33.44
CA LYS A 142 -39.99 -4.96 -34.00
C LYS A 142 -38.70 -4.88 -33.21
N SER A 143 -38.07 -6.03 -32.99
CA SER A 143 -36.73 -6.10 -32.44
C SER A 143 -35.67 -5.78 -33.49
N LEU A 144 -34.65 -5.04 -33.12
CA LEU A 144 -33.46 -4.80 -33.95
C LEU A 144 -32.58 -6.05 -33.96
N VAL A 145 -32.51 -6.74 -32.82
CA VAL A 145 -31.76 -7.97 -32.62
C VAL A 145 -32.72 -9.17 -32.75
N PHE A 146 -32.46 -10.10 -33.66
CA PHE A 146 -33.28 -11.28 -33.89
C PHE A 146 -33.14 -12.35 -32.77
N VAL A 147 -32.98 -11.96 -31.53
CA VAL A 147 -32.82 -12.86 -30.39
C VAL A 147 -34.05 -12.74 -29.48
N PRO A 148 -34.86 -13.80 -29.32
CA PRO A 148 -36.03 -13.77 -28.44
C PRO A 148 -35.59 -13.58 -26.99
N ASN A 149 -36.40 -12.83 -26.22
CA ASN A 149 -36.13 -12.48 -24.79
C ASN A 149 -34.76 -11.85 -24.52
N PHE A 150 -34.33 -10.94 -25.43
CA PHE A 150 -33.01 -10.30 -25.40
C PHE A 150 -32.71 -9.61 -24.05
N ASP A 151 -33.72 -9.04 -23.40
CA ASP A 151 -33.56 -8.33 -22.12
C ASP A 151 -32.98 -9.20 -21.01
N TRP A 152 -33.56 -10.39 -20.78
CA TRP A 152 -33.07 -11.33 -19.78
C TRP A 152 -31.72 -11.95 -20.16
N LYS A 153 -31.47 -12.11 -21.45
CA LYS A 153 -30.19 -12.66 -21.96
C LYS A 153 -29.05 -11.71 -21.71
N VAL A 154 -29.24 -10.42 -21.95
CA VAL A 154 -28.21 -9.40 -21.67
C VAL A 154 -27.96 -9.30 -20.18
N LEU A 155 -29.01 -9.21 -19.37
CA LEU A 155 -28.87 -9.08 -17.91
C LEU A 155 -28.10 -10.26 -17.30
N SER A 156 -28.51 -11.50 -17.64
CA SER A 156 -27.86 -12.70 -17.12
C SER A 156 -26.40 -12.81 -17.55
N LEU A 157 -26.09 -12.42 -18.81
CA LEU A 157 -24.74 -12.48 -19.36
C LEU A 157 -23.83 -11.42 -18.72
N VAL A 158 -24.32 -10.20 -18.52
CA VAL A 158 -23.55 -9.11 -17.87
C VAL A 158 -23.16 -9.50 -16.44
N LEU A 159 -24.10 -10.01 -15.66
CA LEU A 159 -23.85 -10.43 -14.30
C LEU A 159 -22.86 -11.61 -14.23
N TRP A 160 -23.08 -12.61 -15.08
CA TRP A 160 -22.22 -13.81 -15.10
C TRP A 160 -20.80 -13.49 -15.55
N LEU A 161 -20.63 -12.70 -16.62
CA LEU A 161 -19.31 -12.32 -17.13
C LEU A 161 -18.53 -11.49 -16.10
N SER A 162 -19.20 -10.58 -15.39
CA SER A 162 -18.57 -9.76 -14.36
C SER A 162 -17.96 -10.62 -13.24
N VAL A 163 -18.72 -11.59 -12.70
CA VAL A 163 -18.22 -12.50 -11.64
C VAL A 163 -17.19 -13.48 -12.20
N PHE A 164 -17.36 -13.96 -13.43
CA PHE A 164 -16.41 -14.86 -14.08
C PHE A 164 -15.02 -14.21 -14.24
N PHE A 165 -14.97 -12.99 -14.77
CA PHE A 165 -13.71 -12.26 -14.88
C PHE A 165 -13.13 -11.88 -13.50
N GLY A 166 -13.97 -11.61 -12.50
CA GLY A 166 -13.55 -11.41 -11.13
C GLY A 166 -12.85 -12.64 -10.54
N ASN A 167 -13.39 -13.83 -10.79
CA ASN A 167 -12.77 -15.08 -10.34
C ASN A 167 -11.45 -15.38 -11.06
N ILE A 168 -11.32 -15.01 -12.34
CA ILE A 168 -10.04 -15.07 -13.07
C ILE A 168 -9.03 -14.10 -12.45
N ALA A 169 -9.41 -12.84 -12.25
CA ALA A 169 -8.54 -11.81 -11.72
C ALA A 169 -7.99 -12.22 -10.34
N HIS A 170 -8.85 -12.76 -9.48
CA HIS A 170 -8.47 -13.25 -8.17
C HIS A 170 -7.56 -14.49 -8.23
N SER A 171 -7.90 -15.51 -9.04
CA SER A 171 -7.15 -16.76 -9.11
C SER A 171 -5.75 -16.63 -9.69
N PHE A 172 -5.54 -15.67 -10.58
CA PHE A 172 -4.24 -15.42 -11.23
C PHE A 172 -3.50 -14.21 -10.65
N SER A 173 -3.99 -13.59 -9.56
CA SER A 173 -3.42 -12.37 -8.95
C SER A 173 -3.18 -11.26 -9.99
N ALA A 174 -4.08 -11.17 -10.97
CA ALA A 174 -4.02 -10.24 -12.10
C ALA A 174 -5.01 -9.07 -11.92
N GLU A 175 -5.13 -8.56 -10.71
CA GLU A 175 -6.09 -7.53 -10.32
C GLU A 175 -5.89 -6.23 -11.11
N ASP A 176 -4.64 -5.82 -11.32
CA ASP A 176 -4.30 -4.60 -12.06
C ASP A 176 -4.68 -4.69 -13.54
N LEU A 177 -4.58 -5.89 -14.15
CA LEU A 177 -4.82 -6.09 -15.57
C LEU A 177 -6.30 -6.43 -15.85
N LEU A 178 -6.92 -7.24 -15.01
CA LEU A 178 -8.26 -7.78 -15.21
C LEU A 178 -9.34 -7.16 -14.32
N GLY A 179 -8.98 -6.29 -13.38
CA GLY A 179 -9.94 -5.60 -12.49
C GLY A 179 -10.99 -4.79 -13.25
N SER A 180 -10.61 -4.12 -14.33
CA SER A 180 -11.55 -3.39 -15.19
C SER A 180 -12.53 -4.29 -15.96
N PHE A 181 -12.20 -5.56 -16.18
CA PHE A 181 -13.10 -6.53 -16.84
C PHE A 181 -14.22 -6.99 -15.91
N SER A 182 -13.95 -7.11 -14.61
CA SER A 182 -14.92 -7.54 -13.61
C SER A 182 -15.70 -6.38 -13.00
N GLY A 183 -15.07 -5.22 -12.87
CA GLY A 183 -15.52 -4.12 -12.02
C GLY A 183 -15.51 -4.48 -10.53
N ALA A 184 -15.70 -3.50 -9.66
CA ALA A 184 -15.65 -3.72 -8.21
C ALA A 184 -16.71 -4.72 -7.72
N VAL A 185 -17.95 -4.60 -8.22
CA VAL A 185 -19.04 -5.51 -7.81
C VAL A 185 -18.78 -6.95 -8.25
N GLY A 186 -18.28 -7.15 -9.46
CA GLY A 186 -17.96 -8.49 -9.97
C GLY A 186 -16.79 -9.12 -9.21
N TYR A 187 -15.77 -8.35 -8.92
CA TYR A 187 -14.60 -8.79 -8.17
C TYR A 187 -14.95 -9.16 -6.72
N GLU A 188 -15.66 -8.30 -5.99
CA GLU A 188 -16.13 -8.58 -4.62
C GLU A 188 -17.05 -9.81 -4.55
N SER A 189 -17.93 -9.97 -5.55
CA SER A 189 -18.79 -11.14 -5.66
C SER A 189 -17.99 -12.42 -5.90
N ALA A 190 -16.94 -12.35 -6.71
CA ALA A 190 -16.04 -13.48 -6.98
C ALA A 190 -15.18 -13.83 -5.77
N LEU A 191 -14.67 -12.82 -5.04
CA LEU A 191 -13.98 -12.97 -3.76
C LEU A 191 -14.86 -13.70 -2.73
N PHE A 192 -16.08 -13.22 -2.54
CA PHE A 192 -17.04 -13.86 -1.65
C PHE A 192 -17.30 -15.33 -2.04
N LEU A 193 -17.43 -15.59 -3.33
CA LEU A 193 -17.65 -16.95 -3.84
C LEU A 193 -16.40 -17.83 -3.60
N SER A 194 -15.21 -17.30 -3.87
CA SER A 194 -13.93 -17.99 -3.66
C SER A 194 -13.68 -18.27 -2.17
N ASP A 195 -13.93 -17.29 -1.29
CA ASP A 195 -13.77 -17.45 0.16
C ASP A 195 -14.76 -18.46 0.76
N THR A 196 -15.96 -18.57 0.15
CA THR A 196 -17.03 -19.46 0.66
C THR A 196 -16.84 -20.90 0.20
N ILE A 197 -16.49 -21.15 -1.05
CA ILE A 197 -16.45 -22.49 -1.67
C ILE A 197 -15.05 -22.86 -2.20
N GLY A 198 -14.07 -22.00 -2.07
CA GLY A 198 -12.70 -22.23 -2.53
C GLY A 198 -12.63 -22.48 -4.03
N TRP A 199 -11.88 -23.51 -4.45
CA TRP A 199 -11.76 -23.90 -5.85
C TRP A 199 -13.10 -24.34 -6.48
N GLY A 200 -14.09 -24.68 -5.67
CA GLY A 200 -15.46 -24.99 -6.12
C GLY A 200 -16.18 -23.81 -6.79
N SER A 201 -15.68 -22.57 -6.65
CA SER A 201 -16.14 -21.37 -7.35
C SER A 201 -16.09 -21.57 -8.87
N TRP A 202 -15.05 -22.23 -9.40
CA TRP A 202 -14.92 -22.54 -10.81
C TRP A 202 -15.97 -23.52 -11.31
N LEU A 203 -16.26 -24.54 -10.51
CA LEU A 203 -17.32 -25.50 -10.82
C LEU A 203 -18.70 -24.86 -10.79
N PHE A 204 -18.94 -24.00 -9.79
CA PHE A 204 -20.20 -23.24 -9.69
C PHE A 204 -20.39 -22.29 -10.88
N LEU A 205 -19.36 -21.53 -11.27
CA LEU A 205 -19.39 -20.64 -12.43
C LEU A 205 -19.55 -21.43 -13.74
N GLY A 206 -18.91 -22.59 -13.87
CA GLY A 206 -19.10 -23.48 -15.01
C GLY A 206 -20.54 -24.00 -15.13
N LEU A 207 -21.12 -24.47 -14.02
CA LEU A 207 -22.50 -24.94 -13.99
C LEU A 207 -23.53 -23.84 -14.24
N THR A 208 -23.35 -22.65 -13.65
CA THR A 208 -24.24 -21.50 -13.88
C THR A 208 -24.11 -20.98 -15.31
N GLY A 209 -22.89 -20.90 -15.87
CA GLY A 209 -22.65 -20.54 -17.26
C GLY A 209 -23.31 -21.54 -18.24
N PHE A 210 -23.15 -22.83 -17.99
CA PHE A 210 -23.84 -23.88 -18.78
C PHE A 210 -25.36 -23.74 -18.65
N SER A 211 -25.88 -23.50 -17.45
CA SER A 211 -27.31 -23.29 -17.23
C SER A 211 -27.83 -22.05 -18.00
N ILE A 212 -27.07 -20.94 -18.00
CA ILE A 212 -27.39 -19.75 -18.79
C ILE A 212 -27.39 -20.07 -20.28
N ALA A 213 -26.41 -20.83 -20.80
CA ALA A 213 -26.35 -21.25 -22.19
C ALA A 213 -27.56 -22.08 -22.59
N VAL A 214 -27.96 -23.06 -21.78
CA VAL A 214 -29.07 -23.95 -22.09
C VAL A 214 -30.41 -23.26 -21.90
N PHE A 215 -30.68 -22.66 -20.73
CA PHE A 215 -32.03 -22.16 -20.40
C PHE A 215 -32.28 -20.76 -20.94
N VAL A 216 -31.29 -19.87 -20.91
CA VAL A 216 -31.46 -18.48 -21.34
C VAL A 216 -31.21 -18.35 -22.84
N PHE A 217 -30.13 -18.92 -23.36
CA PHE A 217 -29.80 -18.86 -24.77
C PHE A 217 -30.43 -20.00 -25.60
N GLN A 218 -31.08 -20.95 -24.91
CA GLN A 218 -31.75 -22.10 -25.58
C GLN A 218 -30.78 -22.91 -26.43
N TRP A 219 -29.53 -23.03 -25.98
CA TRP A 219 -28.53 -23.83 -26.66
C TRP A 219 -28.85 -25.33 -26.48
N ASN A 220 -28.90 -26.05 -27.57
CA ASN A 220 -29.16 -27.50 -27.57
C ASN A 220 -27.82 -28.22 -27.73
N PRO A 221 -27.27 -28.83 -26.68
CA PRO A 221 -25.97 -29.49 -26.74
C PRO A 221 -25.93 -30.67 -27.73
N ASP A 222 -27.08 -31.31 -28.01
CA ASP A 222 -27.20 -32.44 -28.94
C ASP A 222 -26.85 -32.07 -30.41
N GLY A 223 -27.10 -30.79 -30.82
CA GLY A 223 -26.80 -30.33 -32.19
C GLY A 223 -25.33 -29.93 -32.42
N THR A 224 -24.55 -29.68 -31.36
CA THR A 224 -23.14 -29.26 -31.47
C THR A 224 -22.16 -30.43 -31.59
N PHE A 225 -22.54 -31.62 -31.14
CA PHE A 225 -21.74 -32.83 -31.33
C PHE A 225 -21.76 -33.34 -32.76
N ASP A 226 -22.80 -33.03 -33.54
CA ASP A 226 -22.91 -33.40 -34.97
C ASP A 226 -22.01 -32.53 -35.87
N PHE A 227 -21.66 -31.32 -35.43
CA PHE A 227 -20.73 -30.44 -36.18
C PHE A 227 -19.30 -30.99 -36.25
N PHE A 228 -18.93 -31.84 -35.33
CA PHE A 228 -17.63 -32.56 -35.37
C PHE A 228 -17.66 -33.88 -36.13
N LYS A 229 -18.85 -34.36 -36.57
CA LYS A 229 -18.98 -35.66 -37.24
C LYS A 229 -19.07 -35.60 -38.76
N GLU A 230 -19.45 -34.48 -39.39
CA GLU A 230 -19.59 -34.41 -40.86
C GLU A 230 -18.98 -33.13 -41.44
N GLY A 231 -17.76 -33.30 -41.94
CA GLY A 231 -17.34 -32.51 -43.11
C GLY A 231 -17.83 -33.15 -44.37
N LYS A 232 -18.98 -32.70 -44.91
CA LYS A 232 -19.27 -32.67 -46.34
C LYS A 232 -20.63 -32.05 -46.70
N THR A 233 -20.55 -30.93 -47.36
CA THR A 233 -21.28 -30.44 -48.59
C THR A 233 -22.79 -30.45 -48.71
N ARG A 234 -23.31 -29.22 -48.92
CA ARG A 234 -24.32 -28.73 -49.89
C ARG A 234 -25.81 -28.85 -49.62
N ARG A 235 -26.40 -27.68 -49.47
CA ARG A 235 -27.66 -27.02 -49.94
C ARG A 235 -28.54 -27.78 -50.94
N PRO A 236 -29.80 -27.33 -51.29
CA PRO A 236 -30.83 -26.61 -50.54
C PRO A 236 -32.29 -27.07 -50.86
N PHE A 237 -33.30 -26.56 -50.13
CA PHE A 237 -34.62 -26.10 -50.54
C PHE A 237 -35.71 -27.12 -50.93
N LYS A 238 -36.84 -26.96 -50.33
CA LYS A 238 -38.27 -27.00 -50.57
C LYS A 238 -39.08 -28.03 -49.78
N THR A 239 -39.96 -27.50 -49.02
CA THR A 239 -41.43 -27.57 -48.91
C THR A 239 -42.11 -28.86 -49.29
N SER A 240 -42.92 -29.32 -48.42
CA SER A 240 -44.30 -29.79 -48.44
C SER A 240 -44.55 -31.13 -47.83
N MET A 241 -45.42 -31.08 -46.83
CA MET A 241 -46.63 -31.88 -46.61
C MET A 241 -46.65 -33.38 -47.01
N SER A 242 -47.07 -34.08 -46.03
CA SER A 242 -48.10 -35.13 -45.96
C SER A 242 -47.59 -36.47 -45.44
N SER A 243 -48.07 -36.81 -44.30
CA SER A 243 -48.88 -37.98 -43.89
C SER A 243 -48.39 -39.39 -44.20
N VAL A 244 -48.49 -40.18 -43.17
CA VAL A 244 -49.00 -41.53 -43.04
C VAL A 244 -48.03 -42.70 -43.04
N ASP A 245 -48.21 -43.45 -42.01
CA ASP A 245 -48.19 -44.91 -41.72
C ASP A 245 -46.86 -45.59 -41.38
N GLU A 246 -46.99 -46.15 -40.20
CA GLU A 246 -46.67 -47.43 -39.58
C GLU A 246 -45.98 -48.51 -40.51
N GLU A 247 -44.95 -49.15 -40.03
CA GLU A 247 -44.97 -50.56 -39.69
C GLU A 247 -43.64 -51.07 -39.16
N ASN A 248 -43.79 -51.96 -38.20
CA ASN A 248 -42.87 -52.86 -37.56
C ASN A 248 -41.90 -53.56 -38.48
N THR A 249 -40.69 -53.87 -37.98
CA THR A 249 -40.27 -55.28 -37.77
C THR A 249 -38.93 -55.38 -36.99
N GLU A 250 -38.93 -56.36 -36.16
CA GLU A 250 -37.92 -56.96 -35.31
C GLU A 250 -36.71 -57.56 -35.96
N PHE A 251 -35.76 -58.04 -35.09
CA PHE A 251 -34.66 -59.02 -35.27
C PHE A 251 -33.33 -58.43 -35.81
N GLU A 252 -32.15 -58.75 -35.29
CA GLU A 252 -31.64 -59.81 -34.41
C GLU A 252 -30.24 -59.42 -33.93
N GLU A 253 -29.83 -60.00 -32.82
CA GLU A 253 -28.49 -60.07 -32.22
C GLU A 253 -27.43 -60.57 -33.22
N ASN A 254 -26.19 -60.08 -33.09
CA ASN A 254 -25.09 -61.01 -32.90
C ASN A 254 -23.80 -60.30 -32.38
N LYS A 255 -23.24 -60.91 -31.37
CA LYS A 255 -21.98 -60.90 -30.73
C LYS A 255 -20.76 -60.86 -31.66
N GLU A 256 -19.68 -60.24 -31.17
CA GLU A 256 -18.40 -60.80 -30.75
C GLU A 256 -17.33 -59.73 -30.72
N GLU A 257 -16.82 -59.49 -29.54
CA GLU A 257 -15.47 -59.61 -29.02
C GLU A 257 -14.33 -58.97 -29.83
N GLU A 258 -13.69 -57.94 -29.19
CA GLU A 258 -12.30 -58.05 -28.82
C GLU A 258 -11.90 -56.92 -27.86
N SER A 259 -11.62 -57.28 -26.61
CA SER A 259 -11.06 -56.51 -25.56
C SER A 259 -9.53 -56.35 -25.76
N GLN A 260 -9.03 -55.14 -25.82
CA GLN A 260 -7.63 -54.87 -25.45
C GLN A 260 -7.59 -53.93 -24.24
N LYS A 261 -7.19 -54.56 -23.13
CA LYS A 261 -6.77 -53.94 -21.87
C LYS A 261 -5.51 -53.09 -22.10
N PHE A 262 -5.59 -51.83 -21.74
CA PHE A 262 -4.41 -51.05 -21.37
C PHE A 262 -4.34 -50.99 -19.86
N GLU A 263 -3.32 -51.61 -19.29
CA GLU A 263 -2.98 -51.57 -17.87
C GLU A 263 -2.34 -50.23 -17.55
N ILE A 264 -2.90 -49.56 -16.54
CA ILE A 264 -2.30 -48.39 -15.87
C ILE A 264 -1.46 -48.94 -14.71
N PRO A 265 -0.18 -48.59 -14.58
CA PRO A 265 0.63 -49.02 -13.41
C PRO A 265 0.14 -48.31 -12.14
N GLN A 266 -0.29 -49.09 -11.18
CA GLN A 266 -0.54 -48.62 -9.80
C GLN A 266 0.78 -48.32 -9.15
N THR A 267 0.98 -47.06 -8.79
CA THR A 267 2.03 -46.67 -7.84
C THR A 267 1.54 -46.94 -6.44
N GLN A 268 2.21 -47.84 -5.75
CA GLN A 268 1.97 -48.25 -4.38
C GLN A 268 2.22 -47.06 -3.44
N ILE A 269 1.29 -46.85 -2.52
CA ILE A 269 1.42 -46.00 -1.32
C ILE A 269 2.27 -46.76 -0.32
N PRO A 270 3.40 -46.24 0.17
CA PRO A 270 4.14 -46.84 1.27
C PRO A 270 3.45 -46.58 2.61
N ASN A 271 3.32 -47.60 3.43
CA ASN A 271 2.83 -47.58 4.79
C ASN A 271 3.67 -46.70 5.72
N GLU A 272 2.98 -45.98 6.61
CA GLU A 272 3.55 -45.43 7.85
C GLU A 272 4.25 -46.53 8.64
N ASN A 273 5.56 -46.38 8.79
CA ASN A 273 6.41 -46.83 9.91
C ASN A 273 7.84 -47.04 9.38
N ASP A 274 8.54 -45.95 9.16
CA ASP A 274 9.99 -45.92 9.15
C ASP A 274 10.48 -44.64 9.84
N GLU A 275 11.06 -44.82 11.02
CA GLU A 275 11.84 -43.83 11.75
C GLU A 275 13.01 -43.34 10.86
N TYR A 276 12.97 -42.07 10.48
CA TYR A 276 14.13 -41.43 9.88
C TYR A 276 15.17 -41.06 10.94
N GLU A 277 16.17 -41.86 11.10
CA GLU A 277 17.45 -41.51 11.74
C GLU A 277 18.09 -40.35 10.94
N PHE A 278 18.22 -39.21 11.65
CA PHE A 278 19.04 -38.10 11.19
C PHE A 278 20.51 -38.48 11.21
N THR A 279 21.06 -38.88 10.07
CA THR A 279 22.49 -38.93 9.89
C THR A 279 23.09 -37.53 9.90
N LYS A 280 23.86 -37.24 10.94
CA LYS A 280 24.72 -36.07 11.07
C LYS A 280 25.70 -36.03 9.89
N ALA A 281 25.53 -35.04 9.02
CA ALA A 281 26.57 -34.68 8.07
C ALA A 281 27.76 -34.09 8.83
N ASN A 282 28.85 -34.78 8.83
CA ASN A 282 30.13 -34.31 9.35
C ASN A 282 30.62 -33.14 8.52
N VAL A 283 30.68 -31.97 9.15
CA VAL A 283 31.41 -30.81 8.66
C VAL A 283 32.88 -31.12 8.92
N VAL A 284 33.64 -31.37 7.86
CA VAL A 284 35.10 -31.45 7.91
C VAL A 284 35.61 -30.02 8.11
N ILE A 285 36.17 -29.78 9.28
CA ILE A 285 36.97 -28.58 9.58
C ILE A 285 38.36 -28.88 9.06
N GLU A 286 38.79 -28.23 7.99
CA GLU A 286 40.18 -28.22 7.57
C GLU A 286 40.96 -27.33 8.54
N GLU A 287 41.87 -27.93 9.28
CA GLU A 287 42.93 -27.28 10.07
C GLU A 287 43.98 -26.59 9.16
N PRO A 288 44.65 -25.53 9.64
CA PRO A 288 45.57 -24.74 8.84
C PRO A 288 46.85 -25.51 8.59
N ILE A 289 47.25 -25.53 7.30
CA ILE A 289 48.51 -26.13 6.81
C ILE A 289 49.69 -25.43 7.43
N GLN A 290 50.49 -26.18 8.15
CA GLN A 290 51.78 -25.77 8.70
C GLN A 290 52.77 -25.42 7.58
N LYS A 291 53.50 -24.31 7.80
CA LYS A 291 54.67 -23.90 6.99
C LYS A 291 55.73 -24.99 6.96
N ILE A 292 56.01 -25.51 5.77
CA ILE A 292 57.24 -26.22 5.52
C ILE A 292 58.25 -25.21 4.95
N VAL A 293 59.28 -24.94 5.73
CA VAL A 293 60.44 -24.21 5.31
C VAL A 293 61.36 -25.20 4.60
N VAL A 294 61.59 -25.02 3.28
CA VAL A 294 62.71 -25.66 2.58
C VAL A 294 63.63 -24.57 2.09
N ALA A 295 64.76 -24.47 2.74
CA ALA A 295 65.90 -23.68 2.27
C ALA A 295 66.63 -24.46 1.19
N THR A 296 66.80 -23.87 0.01
CA THR A 296 67.98 -24.10 -0.81
C THR A 296 68.16 -22.95 -1.78
N GLY A 297 69.35 -22.37 -1.70
CA GLY A 297 69.80 -21.21 -2.43
C GLY A 297 70.03 -21.41 -3.91
N ASN A 298 70.06 -20.31 -4.61
CA ASN A 298 71.24 -19.97 -5.48
C ASN A 298 70.99 -18.57 -6.09
N ASN A 299 72.04 -17.77 -5.98
CA ASN A 299 72.22 -16.47 -6.60
C ASN A 299 72.04 -16.50 -8.11
N ILE A 300 71.21 -15.50 -8.64
CA ILE A 300 71.56 -14.95 -9.95
C ILE A 300 71.40 -13.42 -9.81
N GLN A 301 72.56 -12.72 -9.81
CA GLN A 301 72.68 -11.30 -10.04
C GLN A 301 72.45 -11.04 -11.53
N ILE A 302 71.62 -10.09 -11.91
CA ILE A 302 71.67 -9.46 -13.24
C ILE A 302 71.83 -7.97 -12.99
N GLU A 303 73.01 -7.52 -13.21
CA GLU A 303 73.38 -6.13 -13.44
C GLU A 303 72.95 -5.74 -14.85
N VAL A 304 72.25 -4.63 -14.99
CA VAL A 304 72.14 -3.88 -16.24
C VAL A 304 72.50 -2.42 -15.94
N GLY A 305 73.51 -2.00 -16.59
CA GLY A 305 74.25 -0.80 -16.37
C GLY A 305 73.59 0.49 -16.71
N ALA A 306 74.10 1.53 -16.13
CA ALA A 306 73.75 2.91 -16.20
C ALA A 306 73.93 3.57 -17.57
N ALA A 307 73.10 4.52 -17.92
CA ALA A 307 73.47 5.66 -18.75
C ALA A 307 72.86 6.90 -18.16
N SER A 308 73.76 7.72 -17.69
CA SER A 308 73.50 9.06 -17.14
C SER A 308 73.03 10.08 -18.20
N SER A 309 72.18 11.00 -17.85
CA SER A 309 72.33 12.39 -18.20
C SER A 309 71.45 13.32 -17.33
N ASP A 310 72.11 14.21 -16.68
CA ASP A 310 71.66 15.26 -15.82
C ASP A 310 70.59 16.17 -16.42
N LYS A 311 69.59 16.57 -15.61
CA LYS A 311 69.35 17.97 -15.31
C LYS A 311 68.42 18.12 -14.13
N GLU A 312 68.90 18.78 -13.08
CA GLU A 312 68.16 19.30 -11.95
C GLU A 312 66.98 20.21 -12.37
N VAL A 313 65.76 19.88 -11.87
CA VAL A 313 64.76 20.88 -11.54
C VAL A 313 64.23 20.48 -10.14
N LYS A 314 64.59 21.28 -9.17
CA LYS A 314 64.03 21.22 -7.84
C LYS A 314 62.54 21.62 -7.93
N ASP A 315 61.67 20.63 -7.79
CA ASP A 315 60.30 20.85 -7.32
C ASP A 315 60.17 20.14 -5.96
N VAL A 316 59.93 20.96 -4.96
CA VAL A 316 59.54 20.57 -3.62
C VAL A 316 58.07 20.21 -3.72
N SER A 317 57.77 18.99 -4.16
CA SER A 317 56.49 18.34 -3.88
C SER A 317 56.69 17.37 -2.72
N SER A 318 56.07 17.65 -1.62
CA SER A 318 55.95 16.82 -0.44
C SER A 318 55.71 15.36 -0.85
N LEU A 319 56.66 14.52 -0.44
CA LEU A 319 56.48 13.06 -0.40
C LEU A 319 55.33 12.78 0.59
N GLU A 320 54.13 12.73 0.10
CA GLU A 320 53.01 12.07 0.81
C GLU A 320 53.39 10.57 0.83
N GLU A 321 53.94 10.11 1.95
CA GLU A 321 54.06 8.69 2.24
C GLU A 321 52.68 8.07 2.22
N ASN A 322 52.30 7.33 1.17
CA ASN A 322 51.13 6.49 1.14
C ASN A 322 51.25 5.39 2.20
N LEU A 323 50.91 5.71 3.43
CA LEU A 323 50.88 4.79 4.56
C LEU A 323 49.88 3.67 4.29
N THR A 324 50.31 2.41 4.45
CA THR A 324 49.35 1.29 4.37
C THR A 324 48.32 1.34 5.49
N ALA A 325 47.17 0.68 5.32
CA ALA A 325 46.12 0.64 6.35
C ALA A 325 46.64 0.15 7.70
N GLU A 326 47.56 -0.79 7.72
CA GLU A 326 48.23 -1.33 8.92
C GLU A 326 49.10 -0.26 9.57
N GLN A 327 49.89 0.48 8.81
CA GLN A 327 50.74 1.59 9.32
C GLN A 327 49.91 2.74 9.85
N LEU A 328 48.74 3.06 9.21
CA LEU A 328 47.78 4.06 9.71
C LEU A 328 47.14 3.61 11.01
N GLN A 329 46.82 2.31 11.14
CA GLN A 329 46.26 1.74 12.36
C GLN A 329 47.26 1.72 13.50
N ASP A 330 48.52 1.41 13.24
CA ASP A 330 49.62 1.45 14.24
C ASP A 330 49.89 2.87 14.70
N LYS A 331 49.85 3.86 13.79
CA LYS A 331 50.16 5.26 14.11
C LYS A 331 49.00 6.01 14.78
N PHE A 332 47.78 5.79 14.35
CA PHE A 332 46.58 6.57 14.76
C PHE A 332 45.51 5.74 15.49
N GLY A 333 45.68 4.42 15.61
CA GLY A 333 44.67 3.52 16.14
C GLY A 333 43.44 3.38 15.23
N LEU A 334 42.38 2.73 15.74
CA LEU A 334 41.11 2.63 15.06
C LEU A 334 40.44 4.03 14.94
N PHE A 335 39.74 4.25 13.81
CA PHE A 335 38.94 5.47 13.68
C PHE A 335 37.74 5.43 14.65
N ASP A 336 37.63 6.43 15.51
CA ASP A 336 36.49 6.59 16.42
C ASP A 336 35.58 7.71 15.92
N PRO A 337 34.34 7.40 15.48
CA PRO A 337 33.40 8.40 14.99
C PRO A 337 32.91 9.36 16.07
N THR A 338 33.18 9.09 17.35
CA THR A 338 32.72 9.94 18.46
C THR A 338 33.68 11.07 18.79
N LEU A 339 34.89 11.11 18.18
CA LEU A 339 35.92 12.09 18.52
C LEU A 339 35.52 13.53 18.28
N GLU A 340 34.71 13.83 17.24
CA GLU A 340 34.24 15.20 16.98
C GLU A 340 33.38 15.77 18.11
N LEU A 341 32.59 14.92 18.76
CA LEU A 341 31.75 15.23 19.91
C LEU A 341 32.14 14.38 21.11
N SER A 342 33.46 14.25 21.41
CA SER A 342 33.95 13.44 22.50
C SER A 342 33.46 13.89 23.90
N GLY A 343 33.02 15.14 24.02
CA GLY A 343 32.40 15.68 25.22
C GLY A 343 30.93 15.40 25.41
N TYR A 344 30.28 14.74 24.41
CA TYR A 344 28.85 14.44 24.49
C TYR A 344 28.54 13.42 25.58
N LYS A 345 27.54 13.76 26.42
CA LYS A 345 27.05 12.90 27.50
C LYS A 345 25.65 12.44 27.19
N PHE A 346 25.41 11.15 27.31
CA PHE A 346 24.07 10.57 27.16
C PHE A 346 23.13 11.14 28.24
N PRO A 347 21.83 11.29 27.92
CA PRO A 347 20.85 11.73 28.91
C PRO A 347 20.82 10.78 30.12
N PRO A 348 20.88 11.31 31.35
CA PRO A 348 20.78 10.47 32.54
C PRO A 348 19.33 10.02 32.77
N LEU A 349 19.15 8.85 33.43
CA LEU A 349 17.83 8.30 33.73
C LEU A 349 16.98 9.15 34.68
N GLU A 350 17.61 10.07 35.40
CA GLU A 350 16.98 11.02 36.35
C GLU A 350 16.07 12.04 35.62
N LEU A 351 16.26 12.26 34.31
CA LEU A 351 15.36 13.09 33.51
C LEU A 351 14.00 12.45 33.30
N LEU A 352 13.92 11.12 33.48
CA LEU A 352 12.68 10.36 33.39
C LEU A 352 12.06 10.20 34.76
N GLN A 353 10.77 10.48 34.87
CA GLN A 353 10.03 10.36 36.12
C GLN A 353 9.54 8.93 36.34
N GLN A 354 9.34 8.57 37.60
CA GLN A 354 8.67 7.32 37.94
C GLN A 354 7.15 7.54 37.93
N HIS A 355 6.46 7.02 36.96
CA HIS A 355 5.01 7.09 36.90
C HIS A 355 4.39 5.76 37.35
N GLY A 356 3.38 5.84 38.25
CA GLY A 356 2.67 4.70 38.78
C GLY A 356 3.41 3.87 39.85
N ALA A 357 2.79 2.81 40.32
CA ALA A 357 3.36 1.86 41.26
C ALA A 357 4.45 1.02 40.59
N THR A 358 5.47 0.64 41.35
CA THR A 358 6.62 -0.13 40.85
C THR A 358 6.23 -1.62 40.67
N ASP A 359 5.33 -2.10 41.53
CA ASP A 359 4.96 -3.49 41.60
C ASP A 359 3.49 -3.71 41.27
N LEU A 360 3.22 -4.88 40.66
CA LEU A 360 1.87 -5.37 40.40
C LEU A 360 1.20 -5.78 41.70
N GLU A 361 0.20 -5.04 42.16
CA GLU A 361 -0.69 -5.49 43.21
C GLU A 361 -1.60 -6.59 42.63
N ILE A 362 -1.38 -7.84 43.05
CA ILE A 362 -2.16 -8.95 42.61
C ILE A 362 -3.46 -9.00 43.43
N ASN A 363 -4.56 -8.58 42.84
CA ASN A 363 -5.87 -8.72 43.45
C ASN A 363 -6.41 -10.17 43.24
N THR A 364 -6.16 -11.04 44.16
CA THR A 364 -6.59 -12.47 44.11
C THR A 364 -8.10 -12.61 44.05
N GLU A 365 -8.86 -11.74 44.70
CA GLU A 365 -10.33 -11.76 44.71
C GLU A 365 -10.89 -11.47 43.28
N GLU A 366 -10.34 -10.52 42.57
CA GLU A 366 -10.73 -10.19 41.19
C GLU A 366 -10.40 -11.34 40.23
N ILE A 367 -9.25 -11.97 40.42
CA ILE A 367 -8.84 -13.11 39.60
C ILE A 367 -9.77 -14.30 39.81
N ASP A 368 -10.08 -14.62 41.06
CA ASP A 368 -10.99 -15.75 41.37
C ASP A 368 -12.43 -15.44 40.93
N TYR A 369 -12.89 -14.22 41.06
CA TYR A 369 -14.17 -13.78 40.53
C TYR A 369 -14.24 -13.98 39.03
N ASN A 370 -13.29 -13.43 38.29
CA ASN A 370 -13.26 -13.55 36.82
C ASN A 370 -13.13 -15.00 36.36
N LYS A 371 -12.29 -15.80 37.02
CA LYS A 371 -12.14 -17.23 36.74
C LYS A 371 -13.47 -17.97 36.89
N ASN A 372 -14.18 -17.77 37.99
CA ASN A 372 -15.46 -18.46 38.25
C ASN A 372 -16.52 -18.02 37.24
N ARG A 373 -16.59 -16.72 36.89
CA ARG A 373 -17.51 -16.20 35.87
C ARG A 373 -17.25 -16.80 34.50
N ILE A 374 -15.98 -16.93 34.09
CA ILE A 374 -15.62 -17.59 32.83
C ILE A 374 -16.09 -19.03 32.80
N ILE A 375 -15.84 -19.77 33.88
CA ILE A 375 -16.25 -21.17 34.00
C ILE A 375 -17.79 -21.31 33.96
N GLU A 376 -18.52 -20.52 34.76
CA GLU A 376 -19.98 -20.50 34.77
C GLU A 376 -20.57 -20.18 33.37
N THR A 377 -20.07 -19.15 32.73
CA THR A 377 -20.54 -18.77 31.40
C THR A 377 -20.33 -19.88 30.39
N LEU A 378 -19.15 -20.50 30.36
CA LEU A 378 -18.87 -21.60 29.43
C LEU A 378 -19.70 -22.86 29.75
N GLN A 379 -19.95 -23.14 31.03
CA GLN A 379 -20.83 -24.25 31.46
C GLN A 379 -22.26 -24.05 31.00
N HIS A 380 -22.82 -22.82 31.05
CA HIS A 380 -24.16 -22.52 30.53
C HIS A 380 -24.31 -22.86 29.03
N TYR A 381 -23.22 -22.80 28.25
CA TYR A 381 -23.18 -23.20 26.84
C TYR A 381 -22.75 -24.64 26.59
N ASN A 382 -22.74 -25.51 27.66
CA ASN A 382 -22.29 -26.90 27.62
C ASN A 382 -20.83 -27.02 27.10
N ILE A 383 -19.96 -26.15 27.62
CA ILE A 383 -18.51 -26.19 27.39
C ILE A 383 -17.84 -26.43 28.75
N THR A 384 -17.26 -27.63 28.91
CA THR A 384 -16.49 -27.99 30.09
C THR A 384 -15.02 -27.68 29.91
N ILE A 385 -14.35 -27.27 30.98
CA ILE A 385 -12.95 -26.88 31.01
C ILE A 385 -12.16 -27.87 31.87
N ALA A 386 -11.10 -28.46 31.30
CA ALA A 386 -10.19 -29.35 32.02
C ALA A 386 -9.27 -28.58 32.98
N SER A 387 -8.78 -27.41 32.59
CA SER A 387 -7.95 -26.59 33.45
C SER A 387 -8.01 -25.11 33.06
N ILE A 388 -7.77 -24.20 34.03
CA ILE A 388 -7.65 -22.75 33.81
C ILE A 388 -6.46 -22.22 34.62
N LYS A 389 -5.59 -21.43 33.95
CA LYS A 389 -4.45 -20.78 34.55
C LYS A 389 -4.56 -19.28 34.31
N ALA A 390 -4.32 -18.46 35.33
CA ALA A 390 -4.30 -17.02 35.21
C ALA A 390 -2.86 -16.49 35.22
N THR A 391 -2.56 -15.53 34.32
CA THR A 391 -1.31 -14.77 34.29
C THR A 391 -1.66 -13.28 34.32
N VAL A 392 -1.23 -12.59 35.37
CA VAL A 392 -1.55 -11.17 35.57
C VAL A 392 -0.53 -10.32 34.83
N GLY A 393 -1.03 -9.44 33.99
CA GLY A 393 -0.23 -8.44 33.24
C GLY A 393 -0.53 -7.01 33.71
N PRO A 394 0.15 -6.02 33.10
CA PRO A 394 0.01 -4.62 33.51
C PRO A 394 -1.39 -4.04 33.26
N THR A 395 -2.08 -4.47 32.23
CA THR A 395 -3.38 -3.95 31.80
C THR A 395 -4.46 -5.01 31.67
N VAL A 396 -4.06 -6.26 31.48
CA VAL A 396 -4.96 -7.40 31.30
C VAL A 396 -4.46 -8.62 32.06
N THR A 397 -5.41 -9.45 32.50
CA THR A 397 -5.14 -10.80 33.01
C THR A 397 -5.43 -11.81 31.91
N LEU A 398 -4.47 -12.66 31.58
CA LEU A 398 -4.61 -13.74 30.62
C LEU A 398 -5.07 -14.99 31.33
N PHE A 399 -6.26 -15.48 31.02
CA PHE A 399 -6.77 -16.78 31.44
C PHE A 399 -6.51 -17.81 30.33
N GLU A 400 -5.55 -18.71 30.56
CA GLU A 400 -5.25 -19.83 29.67
C GLU A 400 -6.18 -21.00 30.05
N ILE A 401 -7.07 -21.39 29.15
CA ILE A 401 -8.03 -22.47 29.35
C ILE A 401 -7.73 -23.67 28.45
N VAL A 402 -7.91 -24.85 28.98
CA VAL A 402 -7.89 -26.10 28.23
C VAL A 402 -9.32 -26.65 28.22
N PRO A 403 -10.01 -26.63 27.07
CA PRO A 403 -11.33 -27.24 26.97
C PRO A 403 -11.24 -28.77 26.99
N ASP A 404 -12.30 -29.45 27.40
CA ASP A 404 -12.40 -30.91 27.32
C ASP A 404 -12.38 -31.41 25.87
N ALA A 405 -12.00 -32.66 25.70
CA ALA A 405 -11.90 -33.28 24.38
C ALA A 405 -13.25 -33.23 23.61
N GLY A 406 -13.20 -32.91 22.33
CA GLY A 406 -14.37 -32.83 21.45
C GLY A 406 -15.03 -31.44 21.36
N ILE A 407 -14.58 -30.46 22.14
CA ILE A 407 -15.10 -29.08 22.07
C ILE A 407 -14.40 -28.32 20.92
N ARG A 408 -15.19 -27.80 20.00
CA ARG A 408 -14.67 -27.01 18.88
C ARG A 408 -14.23 -25.60 19.35
N ILE A 409 -13.02 -25.20 19.03
CA ILE A 409 -12.44 -23.88 19.35
C ILE A 409 -13.33 -22.72 18.88
N ALA A 410 -13.89 -22.85 17.66
CA ALA A 410 -14.79 -21.83 17.09
C ALA A 410 -16.02 -21.55 17.98
N LYS A 411 -16.54 -22.56 18.73
CA LYS A 411 -17.67 -22.40 19.66
C LYS A 411 -17.29 -21.45 20.81
N ILE A 412 -16.07 -21.57 21.35
CA ILE A 412 -15.58 -20.71 22.44
C ILE A 412 -15.35 -19.29 21.90
N LYS A 413 -14.77 -19.18 20.70
CA LYS A 413 -14.51 -17.87 20.07
C LYS A 413 -15.80 -17.10 19.75
N SER A 414 -16.89 -17.79 19.43
CA SER A 414 -18.18 -17.13 19.17
C SER A 414 -18.89 -16.61 20.43
N LEU A 415 -18.41 -16.98 21.63
CA LEU A 415 -18.97 -16.54 22.92
C LEU A 415 -18.20 -15.34 23.52
N GLU A 416 -17.40 -14.66 22.72
CA GLU A 416 -16.57 -13.53 23.15
C GLU A 416 -17.41 -12.41 23.78
N ASP A 417 -18.50 -12.03 23.13
CA ASP A 417 -19.41 -10.98 23.62
C ASP A 417 -20.18 -11.45 24.88
N ASP A 418 -20.58 -12.70 24.94
CA ASP A 418 -21.30 -13.28 26.10
C ASP A 418 -20.40 -13.33 27.34
N ILE A 419 -19.12 -13.73 27.15
CA ILE A 419 -18.13 -13.75 28.23
C ILE A 419 -17.81 -12.33 28.67
N ALA A 420 -17.64 -11.39 27.75
CA ALA A 420 -17.40 -9.98 28.06
C ALA A 420 -18.53 -9.38 28.89
N MET A 421 -19.79 -9.68 28.54
CA MET A 421 -20.97 -9.24 29.28
C MET A 421 -21.02 -9.86 30.67
N SER A 422 -20.73 -11.15 30.81
CA SER A 422 -20.71 -11.86 32.10
C SER A 422 -19.64 -11.31 33.05
N LEU A 423 -18.51 -10.85 32.51
CA LEU A 423 -17.40 -10.27 33.27
C LEU A 423 -17.56 -8.75 33.53
N GLU A 424 -18.65 -8.14 33.03
CA GLU A 424 -18.85 -6.68 33.09
C GLU A 424 -17.67 -5.90 32.49
N ALA A 425 -16.95 -6.53 31.52
CA ALA A 425 -15.77 -5.96 30.91
C ALA A 425 -16.14 -5.14 29.65
N LEU A 426 -15.46 -4.02 29.43
CA LEU A 426 -15.63 -3.17 28.23
C LEU A 426 -15.22 -3.84 26.91
N GLY A 427 -14.63 -5.01 26.97
CA GLY A 427 -14.19 -5.85 25.88
C GLY A 427 -13.17 -6.87 26.39
N ILE A 428 -13.22 -8.06 25.85
CA ILE A 428 -12.20 -9.09 26.04
C ILE A 428 -11.60 -9.45 24.70
N ARG A 429 -10.50 -10.18 24.70
CA ARG A 429 -9.94 -10.71 23.46
C ARG A 429 -9.67 -12.20 23.63
N ILE A 430 -10.14 -13.03 22.69
CA ILE A 430 -9.92 -14.48 22.70
C ILE A 430 -8.84 -14.85 21.67
N ILE A 431 -7.74 -15.41 22.16
CA ILE A 431 -6.65 -15.98 21.34
C ILE A 431 -6.84 -17.49 21.29
N ALA A 432 -7.21 -17.99 20.12
CA ALA A 432 -7.57 -19.41 20.00
C ALA A 432 -7.08 -20.02 18.67
N PRO A 433 -6.07 -20.90 18.72
CA PRO A 433 -5.26 -21.29 19.88
C PRO A 433 -4.14 -20.28 20.22
N ILE A 434 -3.56 -20.36 21.43
CA ILE A 434 -2.31 -19.65 21.73
C ILE A 434 -1.18 -20.34 20.96
N PRO A 435 -0.39 -19.60 20.17
CA PRO A 435 0.71 -20.17 19.41
C PRO A 435 1.69 -20.95 20.29
N GLY A 436 1.99 -22.19 19.93
CA GLY A 436 2.93 -23.05 20.64
C GLY A 436 2.44 -23.71 21.95
N LYS A 437 1.21 -23.39 22.44
CA LYS A 437 0.71 -23.96 23.72
C LYS A 437 -0.50 -24.89 23.58
N GLY A 438 -1.23 -24.86 22.47
CA GLY A 438 -2.45 -25.68 22.31
C GLY A 438 -3.60 -25.33 23.27
N THR A 439 -3.51 -24.20 23.99
CA THR A 439 -4.50 -23.66 24.91
C THR A 439 -5.24 -22.49 24.29
N ILE A 440 -6.37 -22.09 24.85
CA ILE A 440 -7.13 -20.91 24.48
C ILE A 440 -6.87 -19.82 25.52
N GLY A 441 -6.50 -18.63 25.07
CA GLY A 441 -6.30 -17.48 25.94
C GLY A 441 -7.51 -16.56 25.92
N ILE A 442 -7.98 -16.16 27.10
CA ILE A 442 -8.97 -15.09 27.28
C ILE A 442 -8.29 -13.96 28.01
N GLU A 443 -8.10 -12.84 27.34
CA GLU A 443 -7.51 -11.63 27.90
C GLU A 443 -8.63 -10.75 28.48
N VAL A 444 -8.64 -10.57 29.78
CA VAL A 444 -9.63 -9.79 30.51
C VAL A 444 -8.98 -8.50 31.04
N PRO A 445 -9.52 -7.31 30.75
CA PRO A 445 -9.01 -6.06 31.30
C PRO A 445 -9.04 -6.03 32.83
N THR A 446 -7.93 -5.63 33.46
CA THR A 446 -7.82 -5.47 34.89
C THR A 446 -8.48 -4.16 35.33
N LYS A 447 -9.20 -4.12 36.45
CA LYS A 447 -9.83 -2.90 36.99
C LYS A 447 -8.79 -1.86 37.36
N ASN A 448 -7.73 -2.28 38.05
CA ASN A 448 -6.62 -1.43 38.46
C ASN A 448 -5.45 -1.63 37.50
N ARG A 449 -5.36 -0.75 36.48
CA ARG A 449 -4.31 -0.83 35.46
C ARG A 449 -3.01 -0.21 35.97
N LEU A 450 -1.90 -0.91 35.73
CA LEU A 450 -0.58 -0.40 36.03
C LEU A 450 -0.09 0.49 34.90
N MET A 451 0.25 1.74 35.23
CA MET A 451 0.94 2.62 34.27
C MET A 451 2.42 2.22 34.23
N VAL A 452 2.89 1.76 33.09
CA VAL A 452 4.29 1.40 32.87
C VAL A 452 5.10 2.68 32.63
N SER A 453 6.03 3.01 33.52
CA SER A 453 6.92 4.18 33.36
C SER A 453 8.05 3.86 32.38
N THR A 454 8.40 4.82 31.51
CA THR A 454 9.54 4.70 30.57
C THR A 454 10.84 4.50 31.35
N ARG A 455 11.03 5.18 32.48
CA ARG A 455 12.17 4.98 33.37
C ARG A 455 12.31 3.53 33.81
N SER A 456 11.21 2.89 34.28
CA SER A 456 11.23 1.52 34.77
C SER A 456 11.63 0.48 33.71
N VAL A 457 11.38 0.77 32.43
CA VAL A 457 11.73 -0.13 31.33
C VAL A 457 13.14 0.13 30.84
N MET A 458 13.54 1.41 30.71
CA MET A 458 14.89 1.78 30.27
C MET A 458 15.97 1.45 31.33
N ALA A 459 15.65 1.44 32.60
CA ALA A 459 16.56 1.05 33.66
C ALA A 459 16.89 -0.45 33.69
N THR A 460 16.22 -1.29 32.91
CA THR A 460 16.45 -2.73 32.89
C THR A 460 17.79 -3.11 32.25
N GLU A 461 18.44 -4.16 32.76
CA GLU A 461 19.68 -4.68 32.16
C GLU A 461 19.50 -5.05 30.69
N LYS A 462 18.34 -5.55 30.30
CA LYS A 462 18.01 -5.93 28.94
C LYS A 462 18.14 -4.75 27.96
N PHE A 463 17.79 -3.54 28.38
CA PHE A 463 17.99 -2.34 27.57
C PHE A 463 19.40 -1.75 27.78
N MET A 464 19.85 -1.62 29.03
CA MET A 464 21.14 -0.97 29.33
C MET A 464 22.36 -1.72 28.76
N LYS A 465 22.35 -3.05 28.78
CA LYS A 465 23.44 -3.91 28.26
C LYS A 465 23.20 -4.40 26.84
N SER A 466 22.21 -3.83 26.14
CA SER A 466 21.88 -4.27 24.78
C SER A 466 22.96 -3.91 23.78
N ASP A 467 23.43 -4.90 23.00
CA ASP A 467 24.36 -4.75 21.86
C ASP A 467 23.63 -4.55 20.51
N MET A 468 22.35 -4.25 20.55
CA MET A 468 21.55 -4.02 19.35
C MET A 468 21.99 -2.75 18.62
N ASP A 469 21.83 -2.75 17.28
CA ASP A 469 22.22 -1.59 16.47
C ASP A 469 21.32 -0.38 16.73
N LEU A 470 20.00 -0.59 16.73
CA LEU A 470 19.00 0.44 17.00
C LEU A 470 18.00 -0.08 18.03
N PRO A 471 18.40 -0.17 19.32
CA PRO A 471 17.51 -0.69 20.36
C PRO A 471 16.37 0.27 20.64
N ILE A 472 15.15 -0.22 20.52
CA ILE A 472 13.91 0.49 20.84
C ILE A 472 13.16 -0.26 21.92
N VAL A 473 12.73 0.46 22.93
CA VAL A 473 11.84 -0.05 23.97
C VAL A 473 10.41 0.00 23.47
N LEU A 474 9.70 -1.11 23.53
CA LEU A 474 8.28 -1.16 23.19
C LEU A 474 7.39 -1.25 24.41
N GLY A 475 7.88 -1.77 25.54
CA GLY A 475 7.12 -1.81 26.78
C GLY A 475 7.19 -3.11 27.55
N ARG A 476 6.06 -3.52 28.15
CA ARG A 476 5.94 -4.79 28.88
C ARG A 476 4.90 -5.69 28.26
N THR A 477 5.21 -6.99 28.17
CA THR A 477 4.28 -8.03 27.73
C THR A 477 3.24 -8.35 28.82
N ILE A 478 2.27 -9.22 28.49
CA ILE A 478 1.28 -9.73 29.47
C ILE A 478 1.98 -10.48 30.61
N SER A 479 3.11 -11.14 30.36
CA SER A 479 3.92 -11.79 31.40
C SER A 479 4.78 -10.81 32.20
N ASN A 480 4.58 -9.51 32.06
CA ASN A 480 5.34 -8.42 32.69
C ASN A 480 6.82 -8.36 32.30
N GLU A 481 7.23 -9.04 31.25
CA GLU A 481 8.58 -8.97 30.72
C GLU A 481 8.81 -7.72 29.86
N VAL A 482 9.98 -7.10 30.00
CA VAL A 482 10.35 -5.97 29.17
C VAL A 482 10.63 -6.42 27.74
N TYR A 483 9.96 -5.78 26.78
CA TYR A 483 10.13 -6.03 25.35
C TYR A 483 10.99 -4.94 24.71
N VAL A 484 12.22 -5.31 24.32
CA VAL A 484 13.16 -4.48 23.58
C VAL A 484 13.36 -5.10 22.21
N ALA A 485 13.26 -4.29 21.18
CA ALA A 485 13.46 -4.72 19.80
C ALA A 485 14.61 -3.97 19.14
N ASP A 486 15.18 -4.54 18.09
CA ASP A 486 16.18 -3.89 17.25
C ASP A 486 15.52 -3.39 15.97
N LEU A 487 15.40 -2.06 15.82
CA LEU A 487 14.79 -1.47 14.62
C LEU A 487 15.58 -1.85 13.35
N ALA A 488 16.90 -2.05 13.44
CA ALA A 488 17.71 -2.48 12.30
C ALA A 488 17.34 -3.90 11.82
N LYS A 489 16.84 -4.76 12.71
CA LYS A 489 16.34 -6.10 12.37
C LYS A 489 14.89 -6.09 11.91
N MET A 490 14.09 -5.17 12.41
CA MET A 490 12.69 -4.95 12.02
C MET A 490 12.54 -4.21 10.69
N PRO A 491 13.55 -3.86 10.00
CA PRO A 491 13.97 -2.79 9.13
C PRO A 491 13.07 -1.53 9.11
N HIS A 492 11.77 -1.70 9.05
CA HIS A 492 10.80 -0.61 8.99
C HIS A 492 9.61 -0.95 9.87
N LEU A 493 9.03 0.07 10.50
CA LEU A 493 7.91 -0.07 11.42
C LEU A 493 6.71 0.76 10.93
N LEU A 494 5.61 0.09 10.69
CA LEU A 494 4.32 0.74 10.43
C LEU A 494 3.53 0.80 11.74
N MET A 495 3.05 1.99 12.10
CA MET A 495 2.36 2.24 13.36
C MET A 495 0.98 2.85 13.13
N ALA A 496 -0.04 2.33 13.79
CA ALA A 496 -1.37 2.94 13.72
C ALA A 496 -2.04 3.01 15.09
N GLY A 497 -3.04 3.87 15.22
CA GLY A 497 -3.86 3.98 16.43
C GLY A 497 -4.80 5.17 16.37
N ALA A 498 -6.00 5.02 16.93
CA ALA A 498 -6.95 6.14 17.02
C ALA A 498 -6.42 7.27 17.90
N THR A 499 -6.94 8.46 17.71
CA THR A 499 -6.54 9.66 18.48
C THR A 499 -6.66 9.41 19.99
N GLY A 500 -5.62 9.78 20.75
CA GLY A 500 -5.57 9.62 22.22
C GLY A 500 -5.32 8.19 22.71
N GLN A 501 -5.00 7.23 21.82
CA GLN A 501 -4.76 5.82 22.21
C GLN A 501 -3.29 5.50 22.53
N GLY A 502 -2.36 6.46 22.36
CA GLY A 502 -0.97 6.31 22.74
C GLY A 502 0.04 6.37 21.59
N LYS A 503 -0.39 6.63 20.34
CA LYS A 503 0.49 6.70 19.15
C LYS A 503 1.64 7.71 19.35
N SER A 504 1.35 8.95 19.70
CA SER A 504 2.36 10.01 19.91
C SER A 504 3.28 9.69 21.10
N VAL A 505 2.74 9.14 22.19
CA VAL A 505 3.54 8.65 23.31
C VAL A 505 4.48 7.53 22.86
N GLY A 506 4.00 6.59 22.06
CA GLY A 506 4.80 5.51 21.49
C GLY A 506 5.95 6.03 20.63
N ILE A 507 5.70 7.01 19.76
CA ILE A 507 6.76 7.64 18.95
C ILE A 507 7.80 8.31 19.86
N ASN A 508 7.37 9.03 20.90
CA ASN A 508 8.27 9.65 21.86
C ASN A 508 9.13 8.63 22.62
N VAL A 509 8.56 7.49 23.00
CA VAL A 509 9.30 6.37 23.62
C VAL A 509 10.34 5.78 22.67
N LEU A 510 10.00 5.61 21.38
CA LEU A 510 10.95 5.13 20.37
C LEU A 510 12.11 6.11 20.18
N LEU A 511 11.81 7.40 20.02
CA LEU A 511 12.81 8.47 19.91
C LEU A 511 13.70 8.53 21.16
N ALA A 512 13.11 8.56 22.36
CA ALA A 512 13.86 8.56 23.62
C ALA A 512 14.78 7.32 23.70
N SER A 513 14.30 6.13 23.33
CA SER A 513 15.12 4.91 23.32
C SER A 513 16.38 5.05 22.48
N LEU A 514 16.25 5.63 21.29
CA LEU A 514 17.38 5.87 20.38
C LEU A 514 18.34 6.91 20.92
N LEU A 515 17.82 8.02 21.50
CA LEU A 515 18.62 9.11 22.07
C LEU A 515 19.41 8.69 23.30
N TYR A 516 18.90 7.76 24.11
CA TYR A 516 19.59 7.20 25.28
C TYR A 516 20.71 6.21 24.93
N LYS A 517 20.71 5.67 23.68
CA LYS A 517 21.61 4.58 23.29
C LYS A 517 22.60 4.92 22.20
N LYS A 518 22.30 5.92 21.36
CA LYS A 518 23.13 6.23 20.21
C LYS A 518 23.78 7.60 20.31
N HIS A 519 25.07 7.64 19.97
CA HIS A 519 25.82 8.88 19.86
C HIS A 519 25.38 9.66 18.60
N PRO A 520 25.41 11.03 18.60
CA PRO A 520 25.01 11.82 17.42
C PRO A 520 25.77 11.49 16.11
N SER A 521 27.00 11.01 16.23
CA SER A 521 27.78 10.56 15.06
C SER A 521 27.31 9.23 14.46
N GLN A 522 26.53 8.45 15.21
CA GLN A 522 26.10 7.10 14.80
C GLN A 522 24.64 7.07 14.31
N LEU A 523 23.86 8.10 14.64
CA LEU A 523 22.43 8.18 14.34
C LEU A 523 22.06 9.57 13.84
N LYS A 524 21.28 9.63 12.78
CA LYS A 524 20.61 10.84 12.30
C LYS A 524 19.11 10.59 12.17
N LEU A 525 18.31 11.61 12.45
CA LEU A 525 16.86 11.58 12.46
C LEU A 525 16.33 12.54 11.39
N VAL A 526 15.37 12.07 10.59
CA VAL A 526 14.57 12.89 9.69
C VAL A 526 13.15 12.87 10.21
N LEU A 527 12.63 14.01 10.64
CA LEU A 527 11.34 14.13 11.30
C LEU A 527 10.34 14.87 10.41
N VAL A 528 9.20 14.23 10.18
CA VAL A 528 8.10 14.75 9.35
C VAL A 528 6.86 14.88 10.21
N ASP A 529 6.39 16.11 10.42
CA ASP A 529 5.21 16.46 11.21
C ASP A 529 4.30 17.42 10.45
N PRO A 530 3.40 16.92 9.60
CA PRO A 530 2.50 17.78 8.81
C PRO A 530 1.60 18.67 9.67
N LYS A 531 1.36 18.29 10.94
CA LYS A 531 0.47 19.00 11.87
C LYS A 531 1.17 20.06 12.71
N LYS A 532 2.49 20.10 12.73
CA LYS A 532 3.32 21.04 13.51
C LYS A 532 3.08 20.98 15.04
N VAL A 533 2.72 19.83 15.58
CA VAL A 533 2.31 19.69 16.97
C VAL A 533 3.19 18.71 17.75
N GLU A 534 3.40 17.51 17.21
CA GLU A 534 3.94 16.38 17.95
C GLU A 534 5.48 16.40 18.06
N MET A 535 6.17 16.87 17.02
CA MET A 535 7.62 16.78 16.92
C MET A 535 8.37 18.10 17.10
N SER A 536 7.67 19.21 17.31
CA SER A 536 8.28 20.55 17.45
C SER A 536 9.35 20.64 18.53
N LEU A 537 9.21 19.89 19.63
CA LEU A 537 10.17 19.85 20.75
C LEU A 537 11.55 19.33 20.32
N TYR A 538 11.62 18.48 19.31
CA TYR A 538 12.87 17.90 18.83
C TYR A 538 13.72 18.86 18.00
N SER A 539 13.22 20.05 17.64
CA SER A 539 14.00 21.09 16.94
C SER A 539 15.29 21.44 17.68
N LYS A 540 15.27 21.39 19.04
CA LYS A 540 16.44 21.58 19.90
C LYS A 540 17.61 20.60 19.62
N LEU A 541 17.35 19.50 18.92
CA LEU A 541 18.34 18.48 18.56
C LEU A 541 18.99 18.71 17.18
N GLU A 542 18.72 19.83 16.53
CA GLU A 542 19.20 20.17 15.19
C GLU A 542 20.69 19.89 15.03
N ARG A 543 21.50 20.44 15.88
CA ARG A 543 22.96 20.37 15.82
C ARG A 543 23.56 19.04 16.31
N HIS A 544 22.72 18.07 16.67
CA HIS A 544 23.16 16.76 17.19
C HIS A 544 22.66 15.60 16.32
N PHE A 545 21.35 15.46 16.23
CA PHE A 545 20.72 14.30 15.65
C PHE A 545 19.94 14.57 14.36
N LEU A 546 19.52 15.81 14.07
CA LEU A 546 18.65 16.04 12.94
C LEU A 546 19.42 16.06 11.61
N ALA A 547 18.74 15.60 10.57
CA ALA A 547 19.15 15.72 9.19
C ALA A 547 18.14 16.58 8.41
N ALA A 548 18.63 17.46 7.55
CA ALA A 548 17.82 18.41 6.81
C ALA A 548 18.32 18.56 5.38
N LEU A 549 17.47 19.09 4.49
CA LEU A 549 17.88 19.54 3.16
C LEU A 549 18.74 20.81 3.28
N PRO A 550 19.66 21.06 2.32
CA PRO A 550 20.55 22.22 2.38
C PRO A 550 19.84 23.58 2.49
N ASP A 551 18.66 23.70 1.86
CA ASP A 551 17.88 24.96 1.81
C ASP A 551 16.72 24.98 2.83
N ALA A 552 16.74 24.10 3.82
CA ALA A 552 15.67 24.03 4.81
C ALA A 552 15.84 25.11 5.88
N GLU A 553 14.83 25.97 6.07
CA GLU A 553 14.76 26.92 7.19
C GLU A 553 14.53 26.23 8.53
N GLU A 554 13.83 25.10 8.53
CA GLU A 554 13.50 24.29 9.68
C GLU A 554 13.89 22.82 9.44
N CYS A 555 14.52 22.18 10.43
CA CYS A 555 14.93 20.78 10.33
C CYS A 555 13.77 19.78 10.45
N ILE A 556 12.63 20.21 11.05
CA ILE A 556 11.40 19.42 11.13
C ILE A 556 10.54 19.76 9.92
N ILE A 557 10.21 18.74 9.12
CA ILE A 557 9.58 18.94 7.83
C ILE A 557 8.07 18.94 8.00
N THR A 558 7.44 20.04 7.64
CA THR A 558 6.01 20.28 7.85
C THR A 558 5.22 20.45 6.55
N ASP A 559 5.88 20.88 5.49
CA ASP A 559 5.28 21.10 4.16
C ASP A 559 5.35 19.86 3.30
N THR A 560 4.26 19.51 2.62
CA THR A 560 4.17 18.28 1.81
C THR A 560 5.16 18.25 0.64
N LYS A 561 5.41 19.38 -0.03
CA LYS A 561 6.39 19.44 -1.12
C LYS A 561 7.81 19.20 -0.58
N LYS A 562 8.15 19.84 0.56
CA LYS A 562 9.43 19.59 1.24
C LYS A 562 9.57 18.13 1.68
N VAL A 563 8.46 17.47 2.09
CA VAL A 563 8.45 16.03 2.40
C VAL A 563 8.80 15.19 1.18
N VAL A 564 8.16 15.45 0.02
CA VAL A 564 8.47 14.74 -1.24
C VAL A 564 9.93 14.92 -1.62
N ASN A 565 10.45 16.15 -1.57
CA ASN A 565 11.85 16.45 -1.84
C ASN A 565 12.80 15.70 -0.87
N THR A 566 12.45 15.63 0.40
CA THR A 566 13.24 14.90 1.40
C THR A 566 13.23 13.40 1.17
N LEU A 567 12.10 12.82 0.81
CA LEU A 567 11.99 11.41 0.45
C LEU A 567 12.83 11.06 -0.78
N ASN A 568 12.80 11.92 -1.80
CA ASN A 568 13.64 11.78 -2.99
C ASN A 568 15.14 11.93 -2.65
N SER A 569 15.48 12.89 -1.79
CA SER A 569 16.83 13.07 -1.26
C SER A 569 17.34 11.82 -0.52
N LEU A 570 16.50 11.20 0.30
CA LEU A 570 16.82 9.94 0.96
C LEU A 570 17.02 8.78 -0.03
N CYS A 571 16.30 8.78 -1.16
CA CYS A 571 16.54 7.81 -2.24
C CYS A 571 17.90 8.04 -2.90
N ILE A 572 18.33 9.29 -3.08
CA ILE A 572 19.68 9.63 -3.60
C ILE A 572 20.76 9.22 -2.60
N GLU A 573 20.59 9.53 -1.31
CA GLU A 573 21.51 9.09 -0.25
C GLU A 573 21.61 7.56 -0.21
N MET A 574 20.47 6.86 -0.40
CA MET A 574 20.43 5.40 -0.51
C MET A 574 21.31 4.90 -1.66
N ASP A 575 21.13 5.44 -2.86
CA ASP A 575 21.91 5.05 -4.03
C ASP A 575 23.41 5.37 -3.85
N THR A 576 23.73 6.52 -3.27
CA THR A 576 25.09 6.92 -2.93
C THR A 576 25.74 5.94 -1.95
N ARG A 577 25.03 5.52 -0.91
CA ARG A 577 25.51 4.52 0.05
C ARG A 577 25.72 3.17 -0.61
N TYR A 578 24.85 2.74 -1.53
CA TYR A 578 25.04 1.51 -2.27
C TYR A 578 26.31 1.53 -3.13
N ASN A 579 26.59 2.67 -3.78
CA ASN A 579 27.83 2.81 -4.53
C ASN A 579 29.06 2.72 -3.62
N LEU A 580 29.06 3.40 -2.47
CA LEU A 580 30.14 3.32 -1.48
C LEU A 580 30.33 1.89 -0.94
N LEU A 581 29.25 1.16 -0.66
CA LEU A 581 29.32 -0.22 -0.21
C LEU A 581 29.87 -1.15 -1.31
N LYS A 582 29.45 -0.94 -2.55
CA LYS A 582 29.95 -1.67 -3.73
C LYS A 582 31.43 -1.46 -3.94
N ASP A 583 31.89 -0.20 -3.89
CA ASP A 583 33.31 0.14 -4.07
C ASP A 583 34.18 -0.42 -2.93
N ALA A 584 33.62 -0.45 -1.70
CA ALA A 584 34.28 -1.08 -0.55
C ALA A 584 34.17 -2.62 -0.53
N GLY A 585 33.43 -3.25 -1.45
CA GLY A 585 33.14 -4.68 -1.44
C GLY A 585 32.45 -5.18 -0.18
N CYS A 586 31.47 -4.40 0.34
CA CYS A 586 30.72 -4.69 1.57
C CYS A 586 29.25 -5.00 1.28
N ARG A 587 28.64 -5.86 2.08
CA ARG A 587 27.24 -6.27 1.91
C ARG A 587 26.25 -5.42 2.73
N ASN A 588 26.73 -4.79 3.78
CA ASN A 588 25.90 -3.99 4.69
C ASN A 588 26.71 -2.88 5.37
N ILE A 589 25.98 -1.92 5.96
CA ILE A 589 26.58 -0.76 6.63
C ILE A 589 27.52 -1.13 7.79
N LYS A 590 27.26 -2.22 8.51
CA LYS A 590 28.12 -2.62 9.64
C LYS A 590 29.52 -3.04 9.16
N GLU A 591 29.55 -3.90 8.14
CA GLU A 591 30.78 -4.35 7.52
C GLU A 591 31.57 -3.17 6.92
N TYR A 592 30.87 -2.24 6.27
CA TYR A 592 31.44 -1.03 5.72
C TYR A 592 32.03 -0.13 6.82
N ASN A 593 31.26 0.18 7.85
CA ASN A 593 31.70 1.02 8.97
C ASN A 593 32.84 0.36 9.76
N GLN A 594 32.87 -0.97 9.86
CA GLN A 594 33.97 -1.71 10.47
C GLN A 594 35.24 -1.51 9.65
N LYS A 595 35.21 -1.72 8.31
CA LYS A 595 36.35 -1.47 7.43
C LYS A 595 36.83 -0.01 7.50
N PHE A 596 35.89 0.93 7.58
CA PHE A 596 36.23 2.35 7.74
C PHE A 596 36.94 2.61 9.08
N ARG A 597 36.43 2.06 10.18
CA ARG A 597 37.08 2.15 11.50
C ARG A 597 38.46 1.53 11.51
N GLU A 598 38.66 0.46 10.79
CA GLU A 598 39.98 -0.23 10.58
C GLU A 598 40.87 0.54 9.60
N ARG A 599 40.51 1.73 9.12
CA ARG A 599 41.21 2.60 8.17
C ARG A 599 41.58 1.89 6.83
N ARG A 600 40.74 0.93 6.41
CA ARG A 600 40.92 0.20 5.15
C ARG A 600 40.20 0.87 3.96
N LEU A 601 39.52 1.99 4.18
CA LEU A 601 38.80 2.76 3.17
C LEU A 601 39.42 4.16 3.10
N ASN A 602 39.78 4.62 1.91
CA ASN A 602 40.43 5.93 1.72
C ASN A 602 39.32 7.03 1.62
N PRO A 603 39.35 8.05 2.51
CA PRO A 603 38.43 9.19 2.45
C PRO A 603 38.51 10.00 1.15
N GLU A 604 39.66 10.04 0.47
CA GLU A 604 39.84 10.77 -0.80
C GLU A 604 38.97 10.17 -1.93
N ASN A 605 38.63 8.89 -1.83
CA ASN A 605 37.72 8.21 -2.74
C ASN A 605 36.23 8.43 -2.34
N GLY A 606 35.97 9.39 -1.45
CA GLY A 606 34.64 9.71 -0.98
C GLY A 606 34.10 8.80 0.15
N HIS A 607 34.92 7.87 0.64
CA HIS A 607 34.53 7.03 1.77
C HIS A 607 34.42 7.85 3.06
N ARG A 608 33.35 7.63 3.81
CA ARG A 608 33.06 8.29 5.08
C ARG A 608 32.40 7.32 6.05
N PHE A 609 32.46 7.60 7.33
CA PHE A 609 31.62 6.86 8.29
C PHE A 609 30.14 7.14 8.01
N LEU A 610 29.34 6.09 7.91
CA LEU A 610 27.92 6.20 7.59
C LEU A 610 27.07 6.04 8.87
N PRO A 611 26.42 7.09 9.36
CA PRO A 611 25.47 6.96 10.47
C PRO A 611 24.19 6.23 10.01
N PHE A 612 23.51 5.58 10.93
CA PHE A 612 22.14 5.16 10.69
C PHE A 612 21.26 6.39 10.49
N ILE A 613 20.29 6.30 9.57
CA ILE A 613 19.27 7.34 9.37
C ILE A 613 17.92 6.74 9.70
N VAL A 614 17.15 7.40 10.56
CA VAL A 614 15.78 6.99 10.88
C VAL A 614 14.82 8.10 10.45
N LEU A 615 14.01 7.81 9.44
CA LEU A 615 12.90 8.67 9.01
C LEU A 615 11.68 8.34 9.86
N ILE A 616 11.07 9.37 10.45
CA ILE A 616 9.84 9.24 11.23
C ILE A 616 8.77 10.15 10.66
N ILE A 617 7.63 9.56 10.28
CA ILE A 617 6.45 10.27 9.79
C ILE A 617 5.35 10.09 10.81
N ASP A 618 4.88 11.20 11.44
CA ASP A 618 3.83 11.16 12.45
C ASP A 618 2.46 10.84 11.87
N GLU A 619 2.11 11.41 10.71
CA GLU A 619 0.80 11.20 10.10
C GLU A 619 0.91 10.98 8.58
N LEU A 620 0.98 9.73 8.18
CA LEU A 620 1.03 9.37 6.76
C LEU A 620 -0.25 9.76 6.01
N ALA A 621 -1.42 9.71 6.68
CA ALA A 621 -2.69 9.99 6.02
C ALA A 621 -2.74 11.38 5.41
N ASP A 622 -2.21 12.39 6.11
CA ASP A 622 -2.25 13.77 5.62
C ASP A 622 -1.35 13.95 4.39
N LEU A 623 -0.26 13.21 4.28
CA LEU A 623 0.62 13.20 3.12
C LEU A 623 0.00 12.44 1.93
N MET A 624 -0.58 11.27 2.19
CA MET A 624 -1.23 10.45 1.16
C MET A 624 -2.45 11.12 0.55
N MET A 625 -3.17 11.94 1.33
CA MET A 625 -4.32 12.71 0.84
C MET A 625 -3.92 13.90 -0.02
N THR A 626 -2.71 14.43 0.15
CA THR A 626 -2.24 15.64 -0.52
C THR A 626 -1.39 15.32 -1.76
N ALA A 627 -0.43 14.40 -1.62
CA ALA A 627 0.56 14.09 -2.65
C ALA A 627 0.63 12.58 -3.00
N GLY A 628 -0.31 11.77 -2.54
CA GLY A 628 -0.55 10.36 -2.87
C GLY A 628 0.66 9.58 -3.40
N LYS A 629 0.73 9.38 -4.71
CA LYS A 629 1.79 8.58 -5.36
C LYS A 629 3.19 9.18 -5.23
N GLU A 630 3.32 10.51 -5.14
CA GLU A 630 4.63 11.18 -5.00
C GLU A 630 5.28 10.86 -3.65
N VAL A 631 4.48 10.59 -2.63
CA VAL A 631 4.93 10.14 -1.30
C VAL A 631 5.06 8.61 -1.25
N GLU A 632 4.10 7.88 -1.81
CA GLU A 632 4.07 6.41 -1.76
C GLU A 632 5.27 5.78 -2.47
N THR A 633 5.60 6.26 -3.69
CA THR A 633 6.67 5.69 -4.51
C THR A 633 8.04 5.73 -3.82
N PRO A 634 8.55 6.86 -3.31
CA PRO A 634 9.83 6.90 -2.63
C PRO A 634 9.80 6.14 -1.29
N ILE A 635 8.70 6.16 -0.52
CA ILE A 635 8.55 5.35 0.69
C ILE A 635 8.69 3.86 0.36
N ALA A 636 8.00 3.39 -0.68
CA ALA A 636 8.09 1.99 -1.10
C ALA A 636 9.50 1.61 -1.53
N ARG A 637 10.18 2.47 -2.31
CA ARG A 637 11.56 2.25 -2.75
C ARG A 637 12.54 2.18 -1.57
N LEU A 638 12.44 3.11 -0.63
CA LEU A 638 13.25 3.10 0.59
C LEU A 638 12.97 1.83 1.42
N ALA A 639 11.69 1.48 1.62
CA ALA A 639 11.33 0.32 2.42
C ALA A 639 11.79 -1.02 1.80
N GLN A 640 11.91 -1.10 0.46
CA GLN A 640 12.43 -2.28 -0.23
C GLN A 640 13.94 -2.41 -0.14
N LEU A 641 14.67 -1.32 -0.27
CA LEU A 641 16.10 -1.35 -0.53
C LEU A 641 16.97 -0.82 0.63
N ALA A 642 16.46 0.08 1.47
CA ALA A 642 17.31 0.86 2.38
C ALA A 642 17.83 0.10 3.62
N ARG A 643 17.33 -1.10 3.92
CA ARG A 643 17.71 -1.90 5.08
C ARG A 643 19.24 -2.14 5.19
N ALA A 644 19.86 -2.58 4.09
CA ALA A 644 21.27 -2.96 4.11
C ALA A 644 22.21 -1.78 4.32
N ILE A 645 21.77 -0.57 3.96
CA ILE A 645 22.57 0.66 4.00
C ILE A 645 22.26 1.52 5.23
N GLY A 646 21.45 1.01 6.18
CA GLY A 646 21.18 1.64 7.46
C GLY A 646 20.24 2.83 7.43
N ILE A 647 19.27 2.86 6.49
CA ILE A 647 18.16 3.81 6.49
C ILE A 647 16.90 3.06 6.89
N HIS A 648 16.22 3.52 7.93
CA HIS A 648 15.05 2.88 8.51
C HIS A 648 13.87 3.85 8.57
N LEU A 649 12.66 3.34 8.43
CA LEU A 649 11.43 4.12 8.40
C LEU A 649 10.53 3.73 9.57
N ILE A 650 10.01 4.72 10.27
CA ILE A 650 8.88 4.60 11.22
C ILE A 650 7.76 5.44 10.65
N VAL A 651 6.72 4.80 10.16
CA VAL A 651 5.59 5.50 9.53
C VAL A 651 4.35 5.29 10.37
N ALA A 652 3.76 6.38 10.84
CA ALA A 652 2.62 6.34 11.71
C ALA A 652 1.38 6.99 11.08
N THR A 653 0.19 6.56 11.50
CA THR A 653 -1.08 7.16 11.09
C THR A 653 -2.17 6.99 12.14
N GLN A 654 -3.07 7.97 12.25
CA GLN A 654 -4.29 7.88 13.05
C GLN A 654 -5.48 7.38 12.24
N ARG A 655 -5.33 7.24 10.90
CA ARG A 655 -6.37 6.84 9.95
C ARG A 655 -5.95 5.59 9.16
N PRO A 656 -5.99 4.41 9.77
CA PRO A 656 -5.58 3.17 9.11
C PRO A 656 -6.61 2.68 8.10
N SER A 657 -6.85 3.46 7.06
CA SER A 657 -7.70 3.10 5.92
C SER A 657 -6.87 2.48 4.78
N VAL A 658 -7.53 1.75 3.88
CA VAL A 658 -6.88 1.09 2.72
C VAL A 658 -6.23 2.13 1.79
N ASN A 659 -6.80 3.33 1.68
CA ASN A 659 -6.25 4.42 0.87
C ASN A 659 -4.97 5.05 1.45
N VAL A 660 -4.72 4.86 2.76
CA VAL A 660 -3.52 5.35 3.45
C VAL A 660 -2.48 4.24 3.58
N ILE A 661 -2.92 3.06 4.00
CA ILE A 661 -2.08 1.86 4.16
C ILE A 661 -2.35 0.94 2.97
N THR A 662 -1.71 1.27 1.85
CA THR A 662 -1.86 0.52 0.59
C THR A 662 -1.21 -0.86 0.66
N GLY A 663 -1.53 -1.73 -0.29
CA GLY A 663 -0.89 -3.04 -0.43
C GLY A 663 0.63 -2.95 -0.58
N ILE A 664 1.13 -1.93 -1.30
CA ILE A 664 2.56 -1.69 -1.53
C ILE A 664 3.27 -1.34 -0.20
N ILE A 665 2.67 -0.46 0.61
CA ILE A 665 3.21 -0.11 1.94
C ILE A 665 3.22 -1.35 2.83
N LYS A 666 2.11 -2.10 2.92
CA LYS A 666 2.02 -3.30 3.76
C LYS A 666 3.05 -4.38 3.40
N ALA A 667 3.30 -4.60 2.11
CA ALA A 667 4.26 -5.60 1.63
C ALA A 667 5.70 -5.28 2.07
N ASN A 668 6.03 -3.99 2.23
CA ASN A 668 7.38 -3.54 2.52
C ASN A 668 7.63 -3.22 4.02
N PHE A 669 6.58 -3.20 4.84
CA PHE A 669 6.66 -3.01 6.28
C PHE A 669 6.33 -4.31 7.03
N PRO A 670 7.34 -5.15 7.32
CA PRO A 670 7.12 -6.45 7.97
C PRO A 670 6.78 -6.32 9.45
N ALA A 671 7.22 -5.27 10.12
CA ALA A 671 6.88 -4.98 11.51
C ALA A 671 5.72 -3.97 11.55
N ARG A 672 4.64 -4.35 12.21
CA ARG A 672 3.45 -3.54 12.31
C ARG A 672 2.97 -3.47 13.75
N LEU A 673 2.68 -2.27 14.19
CA LEU A 673 2.26 -1.97 15.54
C LEU A 673 0.92 -1.23 15.50
N SER A 674 -0.07 -1.74 16.21
CA SER A 674 -1.36 -1.08 16.33
C SER A 674 -1.71 -0.84 17.78
N PHE A 675 -1.90 0.42 18.14
CA PHE A 675 -2.66 0.81 19.32
C PHE A 675 -4.14 0.54 19.09
N LYS A 676 -4.98 0.83 20.09
CA LYS A 676 -6.42 0.67 19.94
C LYS A 676 -6.92 1.46 18.73
N VAL A 677 -7.74 0.80 17.92
CA VAL A 677 -8.50 1.37 16.81
C VAL A 677 -9.99 1.22 17.05
N THR A 678 -10.81 1.96 16.32
CA THR A 678 -12.27 1.99 16.53
C THR A 678 -12.99 0.84 15.82
N SER A 679 -12.42 0.31 14.75
CA SER A 679 -13.06 -0.65 13.87
C SER A 679 -12.24 -1.93 13.70
N LYS A 680 -12.93 -3.08 13.57
CA LYS A 680 -12.32 -4.35 13.13
C LYS A 680 -11.66 -4.24 11.75
N ILE A 681 -12.20 -3.38 10.88
CA ILE A 681 -11.66 -3.13 9.53
C ILE A 681 -10.29 -2.46 9.65
N ASP A 682 -10.16 -1.43 10.51
CA ASP A 682 -8.90 -0.74 10.75
C ASP A 682 -7.83 -1.69 11.31
N SER A 683 -8.24 -2.59 12.23
CA SER A 683 -7.35 -3.63 12.76
C SER A 683 -6.84 -4.55 11.64
N ARG A 684 -7.71 -4.99 10.73
CA ARG A 684 -7.32 -5.81 9.58
C ARG A 684 -6.46 -5.04 8.58
N THR A 685 -6.74 -3.76 8.38
CA THR A 685 -5.95 -2.93 7.48
C THR A 685 -4.49 -2.84 7.91
N ILE A 686 -4.20 -2.69 9.21
CA ILE A 686 -2.83 -2.57 9.72
C ILE A 686 -2.18 -3.93 10.00
N LEU A 687 -2.88 -4.85 10.69
CA LEU A 687 -2.31 -6.10 11.22
C LEU A 687 -2.64 -7.34 10.37
N ASP A 688 -3.44 -7.22 9.30
CA ASP A 688 -4.06 -8.32 8.54
C ASP A 688 -4.96 -9.24 9.38
N GLN A 689 -5.22 -8.89 10.64
CA GLN A 689 -6.08 -9.61 11.57
C GLN A 689 -6.84 -8.67 12.52
N SER A 690 -7.93 -9.13 13.08
CA SER A 690 -8.69 -8.41 14.11
C SER A 690 -8.01 -8.48 15.47
N GLY A 691 -8.37 -7.59 16.38
CA GLY A 691 -7.94 -7.58 17.76
C GLY A 691 -7.42 -6.25 18.27
N ALA A 692 -7.00 -5.32 17.39
CA ALA A 692 -6.62 -3.98 17.84
C ALA A 692 -7.84 -3.12 18.23
N ASP A 693 -9.03 -3.46 17.75
CA ASP A 693 -10.32 -2.91 18.16
C ASP A 693 -10.69 -3.27 19.61
N GLN A 694 -10.19 -4.42 20.10
CA GLN A 694 -10.45 -4.97 21.44
C GLN A 694 -9.42 -4.56 22.49
N LEU A 695 -8.41 -3.77 22.11
CA LEU A 695 -7.40 -3.27 23.03
C LEU A 695 -7.97 -2.31 24.06
N VAL A 696 -7.28 -2.21 25.18
CA VAL A 696 -7.57 -1.24 26.22
C VAL A 696 -6.97 0.12 25.86
N SER A 697 -7.62 1.21 26.21
CA SER A 697 -7.08 2.55 25.97
C SER A 697 -5.83 2.82 26.84
N GLY A 698 -4.96 3.77 26.43
CA GLY A 698 -3.84 4.22 27.24
C GLY A 698 -2.54 3.46 26.98
N GLY A 699 -2.21 3.22 25.72
CA GLY A 699 -0.91 2.67 25.31
C GLY A 699 -0.86 1.15 25.18
N ASP A 700 -2.01 0.46 25.28
CA ASP A 700 -2.10 -0.96 24.97
C ASP A 700 -2.01 -1.16 23.47
N MET A 701 -1.17 -2.08 23.00
CA MET A 701 -0.86 -2.24 21.60
C MET A 701 -0.57 -3.69 21.21
N LEU A 702 -0.76 -4.01 19.95
CA LEU A 702 -0.39 -5.26 19.31
C LEU A 702 0.79 -5.03 18.37
N LEU A 703 1.85 -5.81 18.54
CA LEU A 703 2.97 -5.88 17.62
C LEU A 703 2.86 -7.15 16.78
N SER A 704 2.82 -7.01 15.48
CA SER A 704 2.88 -8.11 14.50
C SER A 704 4.26 -8.12 13.84
N MET A 705 4.92 -9.28 13.90
CA MET A 705 6.17 -9.54 13.20
C MET A 705 6.02 -10.84 12.40
N GLY A 706 5.50 -10.72 11.17
CA GLY A 706 5.12 -11.87 10.37
C GLY A 706 3.84 -12.54 10.87
N SER A 707 3.89 -13.82 11.24
CA SER A 707 2.73 -14.58 11.72
C SER A 707 2.38 -14.32 13.20
N ASP A 708 3.34 -13.82 13.97
CA ASP A 708 3.21 -13.74 15.42
C ASP A 708 2.74 -12.35 15.86
N VAL A 709 1.73 -12.34 16.72
CA VAL A 709 1.21 -11.11 17.31
C VAL A 709 1.41 -11.14 18.81
N THR A 710 2.14 -10.15 19.30
CA THR A 710 2.42 -9.97 20.74
C THR A 710 1.68 -8.75 21.26
N ARG A 711 0.95 -8.90 22.37
CA ARG A 711 0.35 -7.77 23.09
C ARG A 711 1.35 -7.18 24.05
N ILE A 712 1.50 -5.84 23.99
CA ILE A 712 2.50 -5.09 24.74
C ILE A 712 1.83 -3.84 25.30
N GLN A 713 2.11 -3.51 26.56
CA GLN A 713 1.75 -2.22 27.14
C GLN A 713 2.89 -1.24 26.88
N CYS A 714 2.63 -0.21 26.07
CA CYS A 714 3.57 0.88 25.80
C CYS A 714 3.89 1.63 27.09
N PRO A 715 5.16 1.98 27.36
CA PRO A 715 5.50 2.82 28.49
C PRO A 715 4.99 4.24 28.30
N PHE A 716 4.71 4.91 29.39
CA PHE A 716 4.31 6.30 29.39
C PHE A 716 5.53 7.21 29.54
N ILE A 717 5.60 8.24 28.72
CA ILE A 717 6.51 9.38 28.80
C ILE A 717 5.70 10.67 28.65
N SER A 718 5.93 11.64 29.55
CA SER A 718 5.25 12.93 29.47
C SER A 718 5.98 13.87 28.50
N THR A 719 5.27 14.87 28.01
CA THR A 719 5.85 15.93 27.15
C THR A 719 6.98 16.69 27.88
N ALA A 720 6.84 16.93 29.16
CA ALA A 720 7.87 17.60 29.98
C ALA A 720 9.18 16.78 30.10
N GLU A 721 9.08 15.43 30.14
CA GLU A 721 10.24 14.54 30.12
C GLU A 721 10.96 14.60 28.77
N VAL A 722 10.19 14.55 27.68
CA VAL A 722 10.73 14.68 26.32
C VAL A 722 11.44 16.04 26.16
N GLU A 723 10.82 17.11 26.63
CA GLU A 723 11.42 18.44 26.59
C GLU A 723 12.71 18.49 27.38
N SER A 724 12.73 17.93 28.60
CA SER A 724 13.94 17.87 29.45
C SER A 724 15.08 17.08 28.79
N ILE A 725 14.76 16.00 28.06
CA ILE A 725 15.76 15.24 27.30
C ILE A 725 16.31 16.07 26.14
N CYS A 726 15.43 16.74 25.39
CA CYS A 726 15.83 17.59 24.27
C CYS A 726 16.67 18.78 24.72
N ASP A 727 16.31 19.41 25.84
CA ASP A 727 17.06 20.51 26.43
C ASP A 727 18.44 20.05 26.95
N TYR A 728 18.49 18.89 27.61
CA TYR A 728 19.77 18.33 28.07
C TYR A 728 20.74 18.06 26.92
N ILE A 729 20.26 17.54 25.82
CA ILE A 729 21.08 17.27 24.62
C ILE A 729 21.41 18.58 23.90
N GLY A 730 20.42 19.44 23.66
CA GLY A 730 20.55 20.67 22.88
C GLY A 730 21.50 21.68 23.51
N ASN A 731 21.59 21.70 24.85
CA ASN A 731 22.51 22.58 25.62
C ASN A 731 23.98 22.13 25.58
N GLN A 732 24.28 20.95 25.05
CA GLN A 732 25.65 20.47 24.87
C GLN A 732 26.26 21.04 23.60
N ARG A 733 27.61 20.96 23.48
CA ARG A 733 28.30 21.28 22.25
C ARG A 733 27.83 20.32 21.15
N GLY A 734 27.25 20.83 20.05
CA GLY A 734 26.84 20.11 18.87
C GLY A 734 27.77 20.34 17.67
N TYR A 735 27.41 19.82 16.53
CA TYR A 735 27.99 20.16 15.24
C TYR A 735 27.67 21.61 14.86
N GLU A 736 28.32 22.14 13.85
CA GLU A 736 28.10 23.53 13.41
C GLU A 736 26.68 23.70 12.83
N MET A 737 26.21 22.69 12.10
CA MET A 737 24.88 22.64 11.47
C MET A 737 24.26 21.24 11.55
N ALA A 738 23.02 21.09 11.14
CA ALA A 738 22.35 19.80 10.93
C ALA A 738 23.08 18.94 9.91
N TYR A 739 22.86 17.61 9.94
CA TYR A 739 23.38 16.71 8.92
C TYR A 739 22.69 16.98 7.59
N LEU A 740 23.46 17.40 6.57
CA LEU A 740 22.90 17.73 5.26
C LEU A 740 22.65 16.48 4.44
N LEU A 741 21.43 16.36 3.95
CA LEU A 741 21.03 15.37 2.97
C LEU A 741 21.39 15.88 1.55
N PRO A 742 21.55 14.98 0.56
CA PRO A 742 21.76 15.37 -0.83
C PRO A 742 20.59 16.23 -1.35
N GLU A 743 20.86 17.19 -2.21
CA GLU A 743 19.81 17.93 -2.90
C GLU A 743 18.99 16.97 -3.77
N ALA A 744 17.69 16.91 -3.54
CA ALA A 744 16.76 16.26 -4.46
C ALA A 744 16.40 17.25 -5.55
N VAL A 745 16.78 16.94 -6.78
CA VAL A 745 16.20 17.61 -7.95
C VAL A 745 14.73 17.25 -7.94
N GLY A 746 13.87 18.19 -7.60
CA GLY A 746 12.46 18.05 -7.95
C GLY A 746 12.41 17.92 -9.47
N ASP A 747 11.83 16.86 -9.99
CA ASP A 747 11.31 16.85 -11.34
C ASP A 747 10.20 17.92 -11.39
N GLU A 748 10.61 19.16 -11.58
CA GLU A 748 9.71 20.19 -12.09
C GLU A 748 9.45 19.87 -13.58
N THR A 749 8.77 18.72 -13.82
CA THR A 749 7.99 18.52 -15.03
C THR A 749 6.65 19.24 -14.83
N GLY A 750 6.74 20.54 -14.71
CA GLY A 750 5.59 21.42 -14.56
C GLY A 750 5.88 22.71 -15.31
N ASN A 751 5.42 22.73 -16.57
CA ASN A 751 5.23 23.94 -17.39
C ASN A 751 6.32 25.00 -17.33
N SER A 752 7.18 24.94 -18.32
CA SER A 752 7.98 26.07 -18.84
C SER A 752 7.06 27.23 -19.29
N SER A 753 6.46 27.98 -18.37
CA SER A 753 5.69 29.17 -18.73
C SER A 753 5.75 30.33 -17.73
N ASP A 754 6.52 30.22 -16.63
CA ASP A 754 6.76 31.39 -15.79
C ASP A 754 8.27 31.58 -15.54
N PHE A 755 8.98 31.97 -16.58
CA PHE A 755 10.32 32.52 -16.44
C PHE A 755 10.18 33.98 -15.93
N ASP A 756 10.62 34.20 -14.68
CA ASP A 756 10.73 35.54 -14.14
C ASP A 756 12.10 36.11 -14.57
N PRO A 757 12.13 37.14 -15.46
CA PRO A 757 13.37 37.74 -15.94
C PRO A 757 14.21 38.38 -14.81
N SER A 758 13.68 38.49 -13.60
CA SER A 758 14.36 39.14 -12.46
C SER A 758 15.26 38.19 -11.62
N GLU A 759 15.19 36.87 -11.84
CA GLU A 759 16.01 35.88 -11.13
C GLU A 759 17.07 35.21 -12.03
N LEU A 760 17.95 35.97 -12.63
CA LEU A 760 19.06 35.44 -13.40
C LEU A 760 20.22 34.98 -12.50
N ASP A 761 20.75 33.76 -12.74
CA ASP A 761 21.93 33.27 -12.01
C ASP A 761 23.15 34.21 -12.28
N PRO A 762 23.87 34.64 -11.23
CA PRO A 762 25.04 35.51 -11.37
C PRO A 762 26.13 34.99 -12.34
N LEU A 763 26.16 33.67 -12.57
CA LEU A 763 27.12 33.03 -13.48
C LEU A 763 26.57 32.85 -14.91
N LEU A 764 25.40 33.37 -15.22
CA LEU A 764 24.78 33.21 -16.54
C LEU A 764 25.62 33.82 -17.64
N GLU A 765 26.15 35.04 -17.45
CA GLU A 765 26.98 35.74 -18.44
C GLU A 765 28.26 34.94 -18.75
N GLU A 766 28.94 34.44 -17.73
CA GLU A 766 30.18 33.66 -17.87
C GLU A 766 29.91 32.30 -18.53
N SER A 767 28.82 31.66 -18.16
CA SER A 767 28.36 30.38 -18.74
C SER A 767 27.97 30.55 -20.21
N ALA A 768 27.25 31.61 -20.55
CA ALA A 768 26.84 31.90 -21.92
C ALA A 768 28.04 32.19 -22.85
N ARG A 769 29.04 32.99 -22.38
CA ARG A 769 30.28 33.18 -23.09
C ARG A 769 31.04 31.86 -23.32
N LEU A 770 31.06 30.98 -22.34
CA LEU A 770 31.70 29.67 -22.47
C LEU A 770 30.99 28.79 -23.54
N ILE A 771 29.66 28.76 -23.54
CA ILE A 771 28.85 27.97 -24.47
C ILE A 771 28.97 28.48 -25.90
N VAL A 772 28.85 29.81 -26.08
CA VAL A 772 28.96 30.42 -27.39
C VAL A 772 30.39 30.29 -27.95
N GLY A 773 31.44 30.50 -27.13
CA GLY A 773 32.82 30.31 -27.56
C GLY A 773 33.17 28.87 -27.96
N HIS A 774 32.53 27.88 -27.38
CA HIS A 774 32.72 26.44 -27.73
C HIS A 774 31.69 25.94 -28.76
N GLN A 775 30.69 26.71 -29.10
CA GLN A 775 29.58 26.36 -30.02
C GLN A 775 28.91 25.02 -29.66
N GLN A 776 28.79 24.73 -28.36
CA GLN A 776 28.26 23.46 -27.85
C GLN A 776 27.46 23.70 -26.57
N GLY A 777 26.12 23.62 -26.65
CA GLY A 777 25.17 23.76 -25.54
C GLY A 777 25.14 22.52 -24.66
N SER A 778 26.20 22.28 -23.90
CA SER A 778 26.34 21.07 -23.06
C SER A 778 26.42 21.38 -21.57
N THR A 779 25.49 20.86 -20.80
CA THR A 779 25.49 20.93 -19.33
C THR A 779 26.81 20.41 -18.73
N SER A 780 27.37 19.32 -19.29
CA SER A 780 28.62 18.74 -18.84
C SER A 780 29.85 19.62 -19.16
N LEU A 781 29.76 20.51 -20.16
CA LEU A 781 30.80 21.49 -20.45
C LEU A 781 30.87 22.53 -19.33
N ILE A 782 29.71 23.09 -18.94
CA ILE A 782 29.59 24.04 -17.83
C ILE A 782 30.09 23.42 -16.53
N GLN A 783 29.64 22.23 -16.20
CA GLN A 783 30.06 21.51 -14.99
C GLN A 783 31.59 21.42 -14.88
N ARG A 784 32.25 20.93 -15.96
CA ARG A 784 33.73 20.70 -15.93
C ARG A 784 34.52 22.03 -15.90
N LYS A 785 34.06 23.02 -16.63
CA LYS A 785 34.82 24.26 -16.75
C LYS A 785 34.61 25.22 -15.58
N MET A 786 33.37 25.26 -15.06
CA MET A 786 33.01 26.19 -13.98
C MET A 786 32.94 25.49 -12.61
N LYS A 787 33.20 24.18 -12.54
CA LYS A 787 33.14 23.36 -11.31
C LYS A 787 31.81 23.46 -10.59
N LEU A 788 30.71 23.49 -11.34
CA LEU A 788 29.35 23.59 -10.82
C LEU A 788 28.70 22.21 -10.69
N GLY A 789 27.73 22.06 -9.77
CA GLY A 789 26.86 20.91 -9.69
C GLY A 789 25.99 20.76 -10.94
N TYR A 790 25.54 19.52 -11.25
CA TYR A 790 24.74 19.21 -12.44
C TYR A 790 23.50 20.10 -12.57
N ASN A 791 22.81 20.32 -11.46
CA ASN A 791 21.55 21.07 -11.41
C ASN A 791 21.74 22.56 -11.73
N ARG A 792 22.75 23.19 -11.14
CA ARG A 792 23.02 24.60 -11.42
C ARG A 792 23.47 24.79 -12.85
N ALA A 793 24.26 23.86 -13.39
CA ALA A 793 24.63 23.87 -14.82
C ALA A 793 23.43 23.61 -15.73
N GLY A 794 22.45 22.78 -15.31
CA GLY A 794 21.18 22.57 -16.00
C GLY A 794 20.35 23.85 -16.03
N ARG A 795 20.10 24.49 -14.89
CA ARG A 795 19.36 25.77 -14.79
C ARG A 795 19.99 26.88 -15.65
N LEU A 796 21.30 26.95 -15.68
CA LEU A 796 22.01 27.91 -16.55
C LEU A 796 21.75 27.67 -18.03
N ILE A 797 21.70 26.40 -18.46
CA ILE A 797 21.37 26.06 -19.86
C ILE A 797 19.90 26.37 -20.17
N ASP A 798 18.98 26.10 -19.23
CA ASP A 798 17.55 26.39 -19.40
C ASP A 798 17.28 27.89 -19.42
N GLN A 799 18.01 28.69 -18.63
CA GLN A 799 17.99 30.15 -18.73
C GLN A 799 18.54 30.65 -20.09
N MET A 800 19.58 30.01 -20.63
CA MET A 800 20.09 30.34 -21.96
C MET A 800 19.10 29.94 -23.06
N GLU A 801 18.32 28.88 -22.89
CA GLU A 801 17.25 28.51 -23.81
C GLU A 801 16.14 29.54 -23.82
N SER A 802 15.67 29.98 -22.65
CA SER A 802 14.63 31.02 -22.53
C SER A 802 15.07 32.37 -23.11
N LEU A 803 16.35 32.67 -23.05
CA LEU A 803 16.96 33.86 -23.67
C LEU A 803 17.29 33.69 -25.16
N GLY A 804 17.02 32.52 -25.75
CA GLY A 804 17.30 32.23 -27.16
C GLY A 804 18.78 32.09 -27.51
N ILE A 805 19.65 31.84 -26.53
CA ILE A 805 21.07 31.62 -26.74
C ILE A 805 21.35 30.19 -27.21
N VAL A 806 20.63 29.22 -26.66
CA VAL A 806 20.68 27.79 -27.06
C VAL A 806 19.31 27.31 -27.49
N GLY A 807 19.27 26.28 -28.32
CA GLY A 807 18.05 25.63 -28.79
C GLY A 807 17.42 24.68 -27.75
N PRO A 808 16.22 24.17 -28.04
CA PRO A 808 15.48 23.29 -27.14
C PRO A 808 16.21 21.96 -26.85
N PHE A 809 15.81 21.30 -25.77
CA PHE A 809 16.36 20.03 -25.35
C PHE A 809 16.12 18.92 -26.39
N GLU A 810 17.18 18.30 -26.90
CA GLU A 810 17.16 17.20 -27.87
C GLU A 810 17.64 15.87 -27.27
N GLY A 811 17.24 15.54 -26.05
CA GLY A 811 17.63 14.31 -25.37
C GLY A 811 19.10 14.27 -24.95
N SER A 812 19.84 13.19 -25.27
CA SER A 812 21.23 13.03 -24.86
C SER A 812 22.26 13.84 -25.66
N LYS A 813 21.86 14.61 -26.67
CA LYS A 813 22.74 15.45 -27.50
C LYS A 813 22.93 16.83 -26.88
N ALA A 814 24.10 17.43 -27.14
CA ALA A 814 24.32 18.83 -26.78
C ALA A 814 23.36 19.72 -27.56
N ARG A 815 22.73 20.70 -26.89
CA ARG A 815 21.81 21.67 -27.53
C ARG A 815 22.55 22.51 -28.56
N GLN A 816 21.86 22.90 -29.62
CA GLN A 816 22.43 23.75 -30.64
C GLN A 816 22.59 25.19 -30.11
N VAL A 817 23.72 25.84 -30.38
CA VAL A 817 23.92 27.26 -30.06
C VAL A 817 23.32 28.08 -31.20
N LEU A 818 22.43 29.02 -30.86
CA LEU A 818 21.63 29.79 -31.83
C LEU A 818 22.21 31.16 -32.14
N VAL A 819 23.15 31.64 -31.31
CA VAL A 819 23.73 32.99 -31.41
C VAL A 819 25.25 32.95 -31.59
N ASP A 820 25.81 33.93 -32.27
CA ASP A 820 27.22 34.22 -32.32
C ASP A 820 27.65 35.19 -31.21
N GLU A 821 28.93 35.52 -31.11
CA GLU A 821 29.44 36.42 -30.07
C GLU A 821 28.81 37.82 -30.13
N TYR A 822 28.45 38.34 -31.32
CA TYR A 822 27.76 39.61 -31.46
C TYR A 822 26.30 39.55 -31.00
N GLY A 823 25.64 38.44 -31.30
CA GLY A 823 24.28 38.18 -30.85
C GLY A 823 24.20 38.06 -29.32
N LEU A 824 25.19 37.36 -28.71
CA LEU A 824 25.30 37.24 -27.27
C LEU A 824 25.48 38.57 -26.56
N GLU A 825 26.41 39.43 -27.03
CA GLU A 825 26.64 40.77 -26.49
C GLU A 825 25.37 41.66 -26.54
N ARG A 826 24.56 41.50 -27.58
CA ARG A 826 23.30 42.21 -27.73
C ARG A 826 22.26 41.75 -26.67
N ILE A 827 22.12 40.44 -26.49
CA ILE A 827 21.20 39.87 -25.49
C ILE A 827 21.65 40.29 -24.09
N LEU A 828 22.94 40.19 -23.76
CA LEU A 828 23.49 40.55 -22.45
C LEU A 828 23.31 42.07 -22.17
N ASN A 829 23.40 42.93 -23.16
CA ASN A 829 23.14 44.37 -23.02
C ASN A 829 21.66 44.70 -22.83
N ASP A 830 20.75 43.91 -23.42
CA ASP A 830 19.29 44.07 -23.24
C ASP A 830 18.85 43.60 -21.86
N ILE A 831 19.51 42.60 -21.30
CA ILE A 831 19.28 42.12 -19.91
C ILE A 831 19.77 43.13 -18.86
N LYS A 832 20.84 43.92 -19.16
CA LYS A 832 21.41 44.92 -18.23
C LYS A 832 20.68 46.26 -18.25
N LYS A 833 19.72 46.47 -19.14
CA LYS A 833 18.85 47.66 -19.20
C LYS A 833 17.59 47.47 -18.33
#